data_9a37b9fc1b559d226b6e144c7aad05d8
#
_entry.id   9a37b9fc1b559d226b6e144c7aad05d8
#
_cell.length_a   1.000
_cell.length_b   1.000
_cell.length_c   1.000
_cell.angle_alpha   90.00
_cell.angle_beta   90.00
_cell.angle_gamma   90.00
#
_symmetry.space_group_name_H-M   'P 1'
#
loop_
_entity.id
_entity.type
_entity.pdbx_description
1 polymer ?
#
loop_
_entity_poly.entity_id
_entity_poly.type
_entity_poly.pdbx_seq_one_letter_code
_entity_poly.pdbx_strand_id
1 'polypeptide(L)'
;MKTFLKYVARDILEKYGNNLSDIAVVFPNKRAALFLNESLARLTDHPIWSPSYITISDLFRKHSTLKVGDPIKLVCDLHKTFVACTGIDETLDHFYGWGQLLITDFDDIDKNMAEAEKLFANLSNIHELDDISYLTEEQKTLIKKFFSNFNDDHNSELKKRFLQLWSHFLDIYKQFNMRLEEQGLAYEGALYRKVVNDENIKFQHKKYLFVGFNMMQVVERKLCDRLMKEGKAHFYWDYDDYYMQNNHEAGHYIREYLKYYPNELNDMPPHDLREIYHNFDNNKDITYISASTENIQARYVNQWLKEKKRYKYGKKVAIVLADEGLLQSVIHSLPTNEDIKSLPDYSENDKIAYNITLGYPLQQTPFYSLLQQLIKLQGVGHPKHSNNYRLHNVLMALRHPYTRYISQNYSKLLSALDEQKQFYPTRQFLSMDGDEGLSLLFKDLGETATENEYNLRLIQYLLDILKTIGVNSKEQDDPLFQESLFRTYTLLNRLQELIQTGDLAVDSITLERLIQQLIQSTSIPFHGEPAEGIQVMGVLETRNLDFEHILVLSCNEGKLPKGVNDASFIPYSLRKAYGLTTVDNKVAIYAYYFHSLLQRSNDITLCYNNATEDGQSGEMSRFMLQLLVESHHDIERFSLIAGQNTLRPTYEPIEKKLHALSQLKNLKMLTPTFLNTYLRCEKQFYYKYVEGLVEPDEIDEDEVDNKVFGNIFHRAAELFYLGLASSDALTTDGKGELKLTRPIVVSKEQLEQALKDESLIYRLVDQAFREELFKVSAAGYRPKYNGLQLINKEVIARYIRQLVTIDMRQAPFTILGLELVVKTDVEVETSIGNLSLSIGGFIDRLDAVAANGHANGNNLAERIRVIDYKTGRISTTRPRELSEVFDPSMLNKHTDYYLQSMLYSIIVRHNRNLNPAQEPVSPGLLFIQNAGAEDYDPTLKMGKELISSIDVYEEEFMKQLKVLIANIFDKDQPFRPTDDKHRCEYCPYAALCKS
;
A
#
# COMPACT_ATOMS: atom_id res chain seq x y z
N MET A 1 0.76 18.61 41.46
CA MET A 1 1.93 18.97 40.67
C MET A 1 2.00 20.48 40.52
N LYS A 2 3.15 21.08 40.73
CA LYS A 2 3.39 22.48 40.46
C LYS A 2 3.98 22.55 39.03
N THR A 3 3.27 23.24 38.13
CA THR A 3 3.65 23.34 36.72
C THR A 3 4.23 24.71 36.38
N PHE A 4 5.10 24.82 35.39
CA PHE A 4 5.64 26.07 34.92
C PHE A 4 4.55 27.11 34.65
N LEU A 5 3.52 26.75 33.89
CA LEU A 5 2.41 27.65 33.55
C LEU A 5 1.61 28.14 34.76
N LYS A 6 1.61 27.41 35.88
CA LYS A 6 0.94 27.84 37.12
C LYS A 6 1.73 29.00 37.79
N TYR A 7 3.05 28.92 37.74
CA TYR A 7 3.88 30.03 38.26
C TYR A 7 3.80 31.26 37.38
N VAL A 8 3.78 31.09 36.05
CA VAL A 8 3.53 32.15 35.07
C VAL A 8 2.16 32.80 35.34
N ALA A 9 1.10 31.98 35.53
CA ALA A 9 -0.24 32.50 35.83
C ALA A 9 -0.27 33.34 37.11
N ARG A 10 0.42 32.88 38.16
CA ARG A 10 0.52 33.59 39.45
C ARG A 10 1.21 34.92 39.27
N ASP A 11 2.36 34.95 38.63
CA ASP A 11 3.14 36.19 38.40
C ASP A 11 2.34 37.19 37.54
N ILE A 12 1.63 36.72 36.51
CA ILE A 12 0.74 37.58 35.69
C ILE A 12 -0.33 38.25 36.54
N LEU A 13 -0.99 37.49 37.42
CA LEU A 13 -2.04 38.03 38.30
C LEU A 13 -1.49 38.98 39.33
N GLU A 14 -0.31 38.71 39.92
CA GLU A 14 0.34 39.56 40.89
C GLU A 14 0.80 40.88 40.25
N LYS A 15 1.34 40.86 39.05
CA LYS A 15 1.87 42.07 38.35
C LYS A 15 0.80 42.90 37.66
N TYR A 16 -0.21 42.27 37.11
CA TYR A 16 -1.18 42.94 36.22
C TYR A 16 -2.66 42.94 36.73
N GLY A 17 -2.92 42.18 37.82
CA GLY A 17 -4.27 42.09 38.41
C GLY A 17 -5.26 41.34 37.52
N ASN A 18 -6.59 41.63 37.71
CA ASN A 18 -7.67 40.87 37.13
C ASN A 18 -8.10 41.31 35.70
N ASN A 19 -7.60 42.43 35.21
CA ASN A 19 -7.89 42.92 33.87
C ASN A 19 -6.71 42.73 32.94
N LEU A 20 -6.71 41.63 32.20
CA LEU A 20 -5.64 41.25 31.28
C LEU A 20 -5.99 41.55 29.80
N SER A 21 -7.03 42.25 29.52
CA SER A 21 -7.54 42.48 28.14
C SER A 21 -6.54 43.24 27.24
N ASP A 22 -5.65 44.07 27.81
CA ASP A 22 -4.63 44.82 27.09
C ASP A 22 -3.33 44.02 26.90
N ILE A 23 -3.29 42.80 27.38
CA ILE A 23 -2.12 41.92 27.35
C ILE A 23 -2.27 40.85 26.29
N ALA A 24 -1.24 40.60 25.50
CA ALA A 24 -1.11 39.47 24.63
C ALA A 24 -0.10 38.47 25.22
N VAL A 25 -0.50 37.22 25.45
CA VAL A 25 0.42 36.13 25.80
C VAL A 25 0.78 35.39 24.51
N VAL A 26 2.06 35.44 24.20
CA VAL A 26 2.60 34.87 22.96
C VAL A 26 3.26 33.52 23.28
N PHE A 27 2.79 32.47 22.59
CA PHE A 27 3.29 31.11 22.73
C PHE A 27 3.92 30.60 21.44
N PRO A 28 4.83 29.61 21.50
CA PRO A 28 5.28 28.89 20.31
C PRO A 28 4.18 27.99 19.71
N ASN A 29 3.20 27.55 20.52
CA ASN A 29 2.04 26.76 20.06
C ASN A 29 0.74 27.17 20.76
N LYS A 30 -0.43 26.84 20.19
CA LYS A 30 -1.75 27.24 20.74
C LYS A 30 -2.14 26.48 22.01
N ARG A 31 -1.59 25.29 22.26
CA ARG A 31 -2.05 24.39 23.32
C ARG A 31 -1.73 24.92 24.72
N ALA A 32 -0.55 25.45 24.94
CA ALA A 32 -0.13 26.00 26.21
C ALA A 32 -1.07 27.10 26.73
N ALA A 33 -1.74 27.80 25.81
CA ALA A 33 -2.74 28.81 26.13
C ALA A 33 -3.92 28.25 26.94
N LEU A 34 -4.38 27.03 26.64
CA LEU A 34 -5.50 26.39 27.35
C LEU A 34 -5.12 26.08 28.81
N PHE A 35 -3.91 25.55 29.02
CA PHE A 35 -3.40 25.21 30.37
C PHE A 35 -3.08 26.47 31.18
N LEU A 36 -2.59 27.53 30.54
CA LEU A 36 -2.41 28.80 31.21
C LEU A 36 -3.75 29.42 31.62
N ASN A 37 -4.74 29.42 30.71
CA ASN A 37 -6.08 29.92 30.98
C ASN A 37 -6.76 29.17 32.15
N GLU A 38 -6.63 27.84 32.17
CA GLU A 38 -7.12 27.03 33.29
C GLU A 38 -6.40 27.39 34.59
N SER A 39 -5.08 27.62 34.53
CA SER A 39 -4.28 28.02 35.70
C SER A 39 -4.69 29.39 36.26
N LEU A 40 -4.94 30.34 35.36
CA LEU A 40 -5.45 31.67 35.73
C LEU A 40 -6.85 31.59 36.38
N ALA A 41 -7.75 30.78 35.77
CA ALA A 41 -9.10 30.59 36.31
C ALA A 41 -9.11 29.91 37.70
N ARG A 42 -8.17 29.02 37.97
CA ARG A 42 -8.06 28.33 39.28
C ARG A 42 -7.41 29.15 40.38
N LEU A 43 -6.66 30.18 40.03
CA LEU A 43 -5.95 31.02 41.00
C LEU A 43 -6.79 32.20 41.46
N THR A 44 -7.97 32.42 40.84
CA THR A 44 -8.84 33.55 41.14
C THR A 44 -10.23 33.08 41.56
N ASP A 45 -10.77 33.68 42.63
CA ASP A 45 -12.17 33.45 43.05
C ASP A 45 -13.18 34.41 42.39
N HIS A 46 -12.68 35.30 41.54
CA HIS A 46 -13.46 36.35 40.87
C HIS A 46 -13.30 36.28 39.36
N PRO A 47 -14.25 36.74 38.56
CA PRO A 47 -14.13 36.86 37.14
C PRO A 47 -12.92 37.73 36.74
N ILE A 48 -12.14 37.28 35.75
CA ILE A 48 -11.03 38.02 35.17
C ILE A 48 -11.30 38.26 33.68
N TRP A 49 -10.80 39.39 33.17
CA TRP A 49 -10.72 39.60 31.73
C TRP A 49 -9.50 38.85 31.19
N SER A 50 -9.72 37.85 30.40
CA SER A 50 -8.67 37.00 29.81
C SER A 50 -7.69 37.79 28.94
N PRO A 51 -6.40 37.47 28.91
CA PRO A 51 -5.48 38.06 27.94
C PRO A 51 -5.79 37.49 26.53
N SER A 52 -5.25 38.17 25.53
CA SER A 52 -5.26 37.63 24.16
C SER A 52 -4.18 36.55 24.05
N TYR A 53 -4.58 35.29 23.71
CA TYR A 53 -3.63 34.22 23.43
C TYR A 53 -3.34 34.17 21.95
N ILE A 54 -2.09 34.29 21.57
CA ILE A 54 -1.63 34.30 20.18
C ILE A 54 -0.34 33.46 20.03
N THR A 55 -0.14 32.91 18.85
CA THR A 55 1.16 32.35 18.50
C THR A 55 2.07 33.44 17.92
N ILE A 56 3.39 33.17 17.88
CA ILE A 56 4.35 34.06 17.22
C ILE A 56 3.97 34.25 15.73
N SER A 57 3.54 33.17 15.07
CA SER A 57 3.04 33.20 13.67
C SER A 57 1.80 34.10 13.52
N ASP A 58 0.83 33.97 14.44
CA ASP A 58 -0.36 34.83 14.43
C ASP A 58 0.00 36.30 14.65
N LEU A 59 1.01 36.59 15.47
CA LEU A 59 1.51 37.95 15.71
C LEU A 59 2.06 38.59 14.42
N PHE A 60 2.84 37.85 13.63
CA PHE A 60 3.32 38.35 12.34
C PHE A 60 2.20 38.50 11.32
N ARG A 61 1.34 37.49 11.17
CA ARG A 61 0.26 37.50 10.19
C ARG A 61 -0.75 38.62 10.40
N LYS A 62 -1.08 38.96 11.67
CA LYS A 62 -1.98 40.07 12.01
C LYS A 62 -1.44 41.45 11.62
N HIS A 63 -0.14 41.59 11.50
CA HIS A 63 0.52 42.85 11.21
C HIS A 63 1.06 42.93 9.76
N SER A 64 0.78 41.95 8.93
CA SER A 64 1.17 41.91 7.53
C SER A 64 0.02 42.35 6.62
N THR A 65 0.36 43.07 5.55
CA THR A 65 -0.54 43.34 4.41
C THR A 65 -0.63 42.18 3.45
N LEU A 66 0.35 41.25 3.48
CA LEU A 66 0.40 40.05 2.67
C LEU A 66 -0.25 38.88 3.40
N LYS A 67 -0.78 37.95 2.62
CA LYS A 67 -1.30 36.67 3.14
C LYS A 67 -0.33 35.54 2.80
N VAL A 68 -0.26 34.54 3.69
CA VAL A 68 0.50 33.34 3.37
C VAL A 68 -0.20 32.61 2.24
N GLY A 69 0.54 32.37 1.17
CA GLY A 69 0.04 31.67 -0.01
C GLY A 69 -0.28 30.20 0.27
N ASP A 70 -1.20 29.66 -0.50
CA ASP A 70 -1.48 28.24 -0.52
C ASP A 70 -0.23 27.43 -0.88
N PRO A 71 0.17 26.39 -0.13
CA PRO A 71 1.39 25.63 -0.42
C PRO A 71 1.49 25.07 -1.85
N ILE A 72 0.37 24.62 -2.42
CA ILE A 72 0.35 24.10 -3.80
C ILE A 72 0.56 25.25 -4.78
N LYS A 73 -0.18 26.35 -4.57
CA LYS A 73 -0.05 27.55 -5.40
C LYS A 73 1.37 28.13 -5.35
N LEU A 74 2.00 28.17 -4.15
CA LEU A 74 3.37 28.61 -4.02
C LEU A 74 4.33 27.77 -4.87
N VAL A 75 4.18 26.44 -4.89
CA VAL A 75 5.02 25.58 -5.72
C VAL A 75 4.72 25.80 -7.21
N CYS A 76 3.46 25.98 -7.60
CA CYS A 76 3.08 26.28 -8.98
C CYS A 76 3.67 27.61 -9.46
N ASP A 77 3.60 28.67 -8.63
CA ASP A 77 4.18 29.97 -8.94
C ASP A 77 5.70 29.93 -9.00
N LEU A 78 6.33 29.16 -8.08
CA LEU A 78 7.77 28.93 -8.12
C LEU A 78 8.18 28.17 -9.37
N HIS A 79 7.43 27.15 -9.79
CA HIS A 79 7.67 26.40 -11.02
C HIS A 79 7.62 27.31 -12.25
N LYS A 80 6.57 28.13 -12.37
CA LYS A 80 6.47 29.12 -13.47
C LYS A 80 7.65 30.08 -13.50
N THR A 81 8.10 30.52 -12.31
CA THR A 81 9.28 31.41 -12.16
C THR A 81 10.57 30.67 -12.52
N PHE A 82 10.70 29.41 -12.09
CA PHE A 82 11.86 28.57 -12.38
C PHE A 82 12.03 28.37 -13.90
N VAL A 83 10.96 27.94 -14.58
CA VAL A 83 10.98 27.77 -16.05
C VAL A 83 11.33 29.08 -16.76
N ALA A 84 10.78 30.22 -16.31
CA ALA A 84 11.07 31.53 -16.88
C ALA A 84 12.53 31.96 -16.68
N CYS A 85 13.14 31.69 -15.53
CA CYS A 85 14.51 32.07 -15.21
C CYS A 85 15.56 31.16 -15.85
N THR A 86 15.29 29.86 -15.92
CA THR A 86 16.26 28.83 -16.34
C THR A 86 16.12 28.41 -17.80
N GLY A 87 14.93 28.56 -18.38
CA GLY A 87 14.58 28.01 -19.70
C GLY A 87 14.48 26.48 -19.72
N ILE A 88 14.53 25.83 -18.56
CA ILE A 88 14.42 24.37 -18.45
C ILE A 88 12.91 24.01 -18.39
N ASP A 89 12.47 23.19 -19.36
CA ASP A 89 11.09 22.69 -19.42
C ASP A 89 10.95 21.46 -18.50
N GLU A 90 10.86 21.71 -17.20
CA GLU A 90 10.65 20.67 -16.18
C GLU A 90 9.17 20.51 -15.92
N THR A 91 8.69 19.25 -15.77
CA THR A 91 7.30 18.99 -15.44
C THR A 91 7.02 19.27 -13.96
N LEU A 92 5.81 19.70 -13.61
CA LEU A 92 5.48 20.08 -12.25
C LEU A 92 5.56 18.91 -11.26
N ASP A 93 5.30 17.66 -11.68
CA ASP A 93 5.41 16.49 -10.81
C ASP A 93 6.86 16.22 -10.39
N HIS A 94 7.80 16.34 -11.31
CA HIS A 94 9.22 16.23 -10.97
C HIS A 94 9.68 17.43 -10.14
N PHE A 95 9.19 18.62 -10.45
CA PHE A 95 9.54 19.85 -9.75
C PHE A 95 8.97 19.90 -8.34
N TYR A 96 7.79 19.31 -8.08
CA TYR A 96 6.99 19.58 -6.89
C TYR A 96 7.75 19.34 -5.58
N GLY A 97 8.39 18.17 -5.43
CA GLY A 97 9.11 17.81 -4.19
C GLY A 97 10.30 18.72 -3.92
N TRP A 98 11.12 18.99 -4.93
CA TRP A 98 12.26 19.86 -4.73
C TRP A 98 11.90 21.35 -4.80
N GLY A 99 10.79 21.71 -5.45
CA GLY A 99 10.20 23.04 -5.36
C GLY A 99 9.77 23.39 -3.93
N GLN A 100 9.14 22.44 -3.20
CA GLN A 100 8.85 22.59 -1.77
C GLN A 100 10.14 22.79 -0.94
N LEU A 101 11.16 22.01 -1.27
CA LEU A 101 12.47 22.15 -0.61
C LEU A 101 13.08 23.53 -0.84
N LEU A 102 13.03 24.04 -2.06
CA LEU A 102 13.54 25.37 -2.40
C LEU A 102 12.76 26.49 -1.69
N ILE A 103 11.45 26.37 -1.58
CA ILE A 103 10.63 27.30 -0.77
C ILE A 103 11.06 27.24 0.70
N THR A 104 11.34 26.05 1.24
CA THR A 104 11.81 25.89 2.61
C THR A 104 13.16 26.56 2.83
N ASP A 105 14.08 26.46 1.86
CA ASP A 105 15.37 27.16 1.92
C ASP A 105 15.21 28.68 1.82
N PHE A 106 14.32 29.18 0.94
CA PHE A 106 14.00 30.62 0.88
C PHE A 106 13.34 31.13 2.16
N ASP A 107 12.45 30.32 2.73
CA ASP A 107 11.82 30.60 4.02
C ASP A 107 12.84 30.72 5.16
N ASP A 108 13.84 29.83 5.19
CA ASP A 108 14.91 29.85 6.18
C ASP A 108 15.86 31.05 5.99
N ILE A 109 16.18 31.43 4.74
CA ILE A 109 16.93 32.66 4.41
C ILE A 109 16.22 33.89 4.99
N ASP A 110 14.94 34.03 4.77
CA ASP A 110 14.17 35.18 5.21
C ASP A 110 13.96 35.21 6.74
N LYS A 111 13.64 34.05 7.31
CA LYS A 111 13.50 33.93 8.78
C LYS A 111 14.78 34.21 9.54
N ASN A 112 15.94 33.90 8.95
CA ASN A 112 17.25 34.23 9.53
C ASN A 112 17.81 35.55 9.02
N MET A 113 17.04 36.32 8.22
CA MET A 113 17.47 37.65 7.74
C MET A 113 18.78 37.62 6.96
N ALA A 114 19.13 36.46 6.37
CA ALA A 114 20.35 36.31 5.61
C ALA A 114 20.31 37.13 4.30
N GLU A 115 21.46 37.59 3.86
CA GLU A 115 21.61 38.33 2.60
C GLU A 115 21.70 37.35 1.43
N ALA A 116 20.59 37.11 0.75
CA ALA A 116 20.47 36.13 -0.35
C ALA A 116 21.50 36.42 -1.46
N GLU A 117 21.81 37.67 -1.71
CA GLU A 117 22.79 38.10 -2.73
C GLU A 117 24.21 37.61 -2.42
N LYS A 118 24.61 37.65 -1.17
CA LYS A 118 25.93 37.16 -0.72
C LYS A 118 25.94 35.64 -0.66
N LEU A 119 24.86 35.05 -0.19
CA LEU A 119 24.71 33.61 -0.05
C LEU A 119 24.83 32.89 -1.40
N PHE A 120 24.06 33.33 -2.40
CA PHE A 120 24.06 32.70 -3.72
C PHE A 120 25.26 33.04 -4.59
N ALA A 121 25.96 34.18 -4.31
CA ALA A 121 27.18 34.54 -5.03
C ALA A 121 28.41 33.69 -4.67
N ASN A 122 28.49 33.21 -3.45
CA ASN A 122 29.68 32.55 -2.90
C ASN A 122 29.92 31.11 -3.35
N LEU A 123 28.95 30.41 -3.88
CA LEU A 123 29.10 28.99 -4.26
C LEU A 123 30.00 28.76 -5.49
N SER A 124 30.18 29.76 -6.34
CA SER A 124 31.09 29.65 -7.49
C SER A 124 32.58 29.52 -7.09
N ASN A 125 32.91 29.83 -5.83
CA ASN A 125 34.29 29.85 -5.30
C ASN A 125 34.60 28.71 -4.30
N ILE A 126 33.68 27.81 -4.02
CA ILE A 126 33.86 26.80 -2.95
C ILE A 126 34.34 25.49 -3.55
N HIS A 127 35.58 25.11 -3.17
CA HIS A 127 36.15 23.77 -3.42
C HIS A 127 35.39 22.62 -2.73
N GLU A 128 34.40 22.91 -1.86
CA GLU A 128 33.60 21.94 -1.12
C GLU A 128 32.64 21.14 -1.98
N LEU A 129 32.35 21.55 -3.22
CA LEU A 129 31.56 20.77 -4.17
C LEU A 129 32.31 19.56 -4.75
N ASP A 130 33.60 19.39 -4.46
CA ASP A 130 34.35 18.20 -4.85
C ASP A 130 34.01 16.97 -3.99
N ASP A 131 33.43 17.17 -2.80
CA ASP A 131 33.01 16.11 -1.89
C ASP A 131 31.48 16.13 -1.71
N ILE A 132 30.78 15.28 -2.46
CA ILE A 132 29.33 15.03 -2.30
C ILE A 132 29.03 14.09 -1.14
N SER A 133 30.02 13.75 -0.30
CA SER A 133 29.84 12.86 0.85
C SER A 133 28.89 13.40 1.92
N TYR A 134 28.64 14.70 1.95
CA TYR A 134 27.70 15.37 2.85
C TYR A 134 26.22 15.19 2.46
N LEU A 135 25.95 14.69 1.25
CA LEU A 135 24.58 14.41 0.82
C LEU A 135 24.17 13.00 1.21
N THR A 136 22.96 12.87 1.77
CA THR A 136 22.39 11.54 2.01
C THR A 136 22.09 10.81 0.69
N GLU A 137 21.95 9.51 0.72
CA GLU A 137 21.57 8.72 -0.48
C GLU A 137 20.22 9.17 -1.07
N GLU A 138 19.29 9.63 -0.23
CA GLU A 138 18.02 10.21 -0.68
C GLU A 138 18.24 11.54 -1.40
N GLN A 139 19.11 12.39 -0.88
CA GLN A 139 19.49 13.65 -1.53
C GLN A 139 20.20 13.40 -2.85
N LYS A 140 21.14 12.45 -2.89
CA LYS A 140 21.80 12.01 -4.12
C LYS A 140 20.79 11.46 -5.12
N THR A 141 19.79 10.70 -4.64
CA THR A 141 18.74 10.13 -5.49
C THR A 141 17.81 11.22 -6.03
N LEU A 142 17.41 12.20 -5.22
CA LEU A 142 16.62 13.36 -5.63
C LEU A 142 17.37 14.22 -6.66
N ILE A 143 18.65 14.50 -6.41
CA ILE A 143 19.53 15.22 -7.33
C ILE A 143 19.75 14.40 -8.61
N LYS A 144 20.00 13.08 -8.51
CA LYS A 144 20.07 12.19 -9.67
C LYS A 144 18.76 12.14 -10.45
N LYS A 145 17.62 12.10 -9.79
CA LYS A 145 16.29 12.07 -10.40
C LYS A 145 15.97 13.41 -11.09
N PHE A 146 16.35 14.51 -10.46
CA PHE A 146 16.28 15.85 -11.08
C PHE A 146 17.13 15.94 -12.35
N PHE A 147 18.33 15.34 -12.33
CA PHE A 147 19.22 15.31 -13.47
C PHE A 147 19.07 14.07 -14.37
N SER A 148 18.15 13.14 -14.10
CA SER A 148 17.99 11.90 -14.88
C SER A 148 17.50 12.12 -16.32
N ASN A 149 16.95 13.28 -16.63
CA ASN A 149 16.71 13.69 -18.01
C ASN A 149 17.99 14.05 -18.78
N PHE A 150 19.15 13.94 -18.12
CA PHE A 150 20.45 14.25 -18.64
C PHE A 150 21.37 13.03 -18.49
N ASN A 151 21.88 12.48 -19.55
CA ASN A 151 22.65 11.24 -19.65
C ASN A 151 23.72 11.01 -18.58
N ASP A 152 23.82 9.77 -18.12
CA ASP A 152 24.41 9.23 -16.89
C ASP A 152 25.95 9.12 -16.83
N ASP A 153 26.72 9.75 -17.68
CA ASP A 153 28.18 9.53 -17.69
C ASP A 153 29.01 10.75 -17.29
N HIS A 154 29.29 10.96 -16.03
CA HIS A 154 30.40 11.69 -15.39
C HIS A 154 30.00 12.65 -14.25
N ASN A 155 30.52 12.39 -13.05
CA ASN A 155 30.40 13.25 -11.87
C ASN A 155 30.77 14.74 -12.09
N SER A 156 31.62 15.04 -13.08
CA SER A 156 32.01 16.42 -13.45
C SER A 156 30.89 17.21 -14.14
N GLU A 157 29.97 16.51 -14.83
CA GLU A 157 28.86 17.17 -15.55
C GLU A 157 27.69 17.50 -14.62
N LEU A 158 27.41 16.64 -13.65
CA LEU A 158 26.43 16.90 -12.58
C LEU A 158 26.82 18.15 -11.77
N LYS A 159 28.09 18.30 -11.47
CA LYS A 159 28.62 19.47 -10.76
C LYS A 159 28.45 20.76 -11.58
N LYS A 160 28.76 20.74 -12.87
CA LYS A 160 28.58 21.91 -13.77
C LYS A 160 27.11 22.31 -13.85
N ARG A 161 26.21 21.35 -13.97
CA ARG A 161 24.77 21.59 -14.04
C ARG A 161 24.19 22.11 -12.73
N PHE A 162 24.63 21.58 -11.58
CA PHE A 162 24.28 22.12 -10.29
C PHE A 162 24.73 23.58 -10.13
N LEU A 163 25.96 23.91 -10.54
CA LEU A 163 26.48 25.28 -10.50
C LEU A 163 25.73 26.22 -11.45
N GLN A 164 25.35 25.75 -12.62
CA GLN A 164 24.48 26.51 -13.53
C GLN A 164 23.12 26.79 -12.91
N LEU A 165 22.48 25.77 -12.33
CA LEU A 165 21.22 25.94 -11.60
C LEU A 165 21.36 26.91 -10.44
N TRP A 166 22.42 26.74 -9.64
CA TRP A 166 22.72 27.63 -8.53
C TRP A 166 22.83 29.09 -8.93
N SER A 167 23.42 29.36 -10.07
CA SER A 167 23.58 30.75 -10.58
C SER A 167 22.23 31.44 -10.84
N HIS A 168 21.15 30.68 -11.04
CA HIS A 168 19.79 31.21 -11.21
C HIS A 168 19.02 31.37 -9.91
N PHE A 169 19.47 30.78 -8.78
CA PHE A 169 18.70 30.81 -7.54
C PHE A 169 18.42 32.20 -7.00
N LEU A 170 19.35 33.13 -7.16
CA LEU A 170 19.12 34.51 -6.75
C LEU A 170 18.01 35.18 -7.59
N ASP A 171 18.03 34.98 -8.90
CA ASP A 171 17.03 35.54 -9.80
C ASP A 171 15.68 34.89 -9.56
N ILE A 172 15.64 33.56 -9.35
CA ILE A 172 14.43 32.83 -8.99
C ILE A 172 13.87 33.37 -7.66
N TYR A 173 14.70 33.53 -6.63
CA TYR A 173 14.29 34.08 -5.34
C TYR A 173 13.67 35.47 -5.48
N LYS A 174 14.33 36.38 -6.22
CA LYS A 174 13.85 37.74 -6.42
C LYS A 174 12.55 37.78 -7.23
N GLN A 175 12.51 37.12 -8.35
CA GLN A 175 11.34 37.08 -9.21
C GLN A 175 10.15 36.38 -8.57
N PHE A 176 10.39 35.29 -7.80
CA PHE A 176 9.36 34.61 -7.05
C PHE A 176 8.71 35.52 -6.00
N ASN A 177 9.53 36.22 -5.21
CA ASN A 177 9.02 37.18 -4.23
C ASN A 177 8.24 38.33 -4.89
N MET A 178 8.73 38.89 -5.98
CA MET A 178 8.00 39.92 -6.74
C MET A 178 6.64 39.43 -7.23
N ARG A 179 6.62 38.23 -7.82
CA ARG A 179 5.40 37.62 -8.35
C ARG A 179 4.36 37.36 -7.26
N LEU A 180 4.80 36.92 -6.08
CA LEU A 180 3.91 36.72 -4.94
C LEU A 180 3.37 38.05 -4.37
N GLU A 181 4.23 39.07 -4.27
CA GLU A 181 3.81 40.39 -3.80
C GLU A 181 2.77 41.03 -4.71
N GLU A 182 2.89 40.91 -6.02
CA GLU A 182 1.90 41.38 -7.00
C GLU A 182 0.52 40.75 -6.78
N GLN A 183 0.49 39.49 -6.26
CA GLN A 183 -0.73 38.78 -5.92
C GLN A 183 -1.21 39.05 -4.47
N GLY A 184 -0.49 39.86 -3.69
CA GLY A 184 -0.77 40.05 -2.25
C GLY A 184 -0.44 38.84 -1.39
N LEU A 185 0.43 37.93 -1.89
CA LEU A 185 0.84 36.70 -1.25
C LEU A 185 2.31 36.76 -0.81
N ALA A 186 2.67 35.85 0.09
CA ALA A 186 4.06 35.55 0.47
C ALA A 186 4.14 34.13 1.05
N TYR A 187 5.34 33.52 1.08
CA TYR A 187 5.62 32.43 2.02
C TYR A 187 5.93 33.01 3.41
N GLU A 188 5.96 32.19 4.43
CA GLU A 188 5.93 32.65 5.82
C GLU A 188 7.13 33.54 6.18
N GLY A 189 8.36 33.14 5.82
CA GLY A 189 9.59 33.88 6.08
C GLY A 189 9.63 35.24 5.41
N ALA A 190 9.23 35.33 4.16
CA ALA A 190 9.15 36.60 3.41
C ALA A 190 8.15 37.58 4.07
N LEU A 191 7.00 37.04 4.52
CA LEU A 191 6.02 37.82 5.28
C LEU A 191 6.63 38.36 6.59
N TYR A 192 7.30 37.51 7.35
CA TYR A 192 7.92 37.89 8.62
C TYR A 192 9.00 38.95 8.45
N ARG A 193 9.90 38.75 7.45
CA ARG A 193 10.94 39.69 7.09
C ARG A 193 10.38 41.07 6.75
N LYS A 194 9.27 41.10 6.00
CA LYS A 194 8.59 42.34 5.63
C LYS A 194 8.01 43.08 6.84
N VAL A 195 7.34 42.34 7.76
CA VAL A 195 6.78 42.93 9.00
C VAL A 195 7.86 43.54 9.89
N VAL A 196 8.99 42.85 10.05
CA VAL A 196 10.06 43.35 10.89
C VAL A 196 10.76 44.59 10.31
N ASN A 197 10.87 44.69 8.99
CA ASN A 197 11.49 45.79 8.30
C ASN A 197 10.58 47.04 8.16
N ASP A 198 9.27 46.89 8.39
CA ASP A 198 8.31 48.02 8.34
C ASP A 198 8.21 48.68 9.69
N GLU A 199 8.87 49.85 9.83
CA GLU A 199 8.85 50.61 11.06
C GLU A 199 7.50 51.27 11.38
N ASN A 200 6.58 51.39 10.42
CA ASN A 200 5.31 52.05 10.62
C ASN A 200 4.26 51.15 11.32
N ILE A 201 4.54 49.89 11.47
CA ILE A 201 3.63 48.95 12.13
C ILE A 201 3.49 49.29 13.62
N LYS A 202 2.22 49.44 14.04
CA LYS A 202 1.88 49.70 15.46
C LYS A 202 1.34 48.44 16.10
N PHE A 203 1.97 48.00 17.16
CA PHE A 203 1.53 46.88 17.98
C PHE A 203 0.47 47.33 18.99
N GLN A 204 -0.73 46.73 18.95
CA GLN A 204 -1.95 47.21 19.60
C GLN A 204 -1.97 46.97 21.12
N HIS A 205 -1.41 45.84 21.62
CA HIS A 205 -1.43 45.52 23.04
C HIS A 205 -0.42 46.34 23.81
N LYS A 206 -0.72 46.64 25.06
CA LYS A 206 0.20 47.40 25.96
C LYS A 206 1.41 46.51 26.34
N LYS A 207 1.19 45.19 26.48
CA LYS A 207 2.23 44.22 26.87
C LYS A 207 2.12 42.95 26.03
N TYR A 208 3.28 42.39 25.71
CA TYR A 208 3.43 41.10 25.03
C TYR A 208 4.29 40.19 25.93
N LEU A 209 3.71 39.12 26.43
CA LEU A 209 4.33 38.15 27.32
C LEU A 209 4.77 36.93 26.50
N PHE A 210 6.05 36.77 26.27
CA PHE A 210 6.62 35.66 25.54
C PHE A 210 6.86 34.51 26.52
N VAL A 211 6.12 33.38 26.36
CA VAL A 211 6.13 32.29 27.35
C VAL A 211 6.65 30.99 26.74
N GLY A 212 7.71 30.45 27.36
CA GLY A 212 8.25 29.12 27.08
C GLY A 212 8.82 28.96 25.67
N PHE A 213 9.49 29.96 25.17
CA PHE A 213 10.25 29.87 23.92
C PHE A 213 11.57 29.15 24.15
N ASN A 214 12.07 28.46 23.11
CA ASN A 214 13.41 27.93 23.05
C ASN A 214 14.16 28.63 21.89
N MET A 215 14.44 27.95 20.80
CA MET A 215 15.03 28.60 19.63
C MET A 215 14.09 29.67 19.06
N MET A 216 14.59 30.88 18.89
CA MET A 216 13.97 31.96 18.14
C MET A 216 14.82 32.31 16.92
N GLN A 217 14.15 32.42 15.78
CA GLN A 217 14.80 32.84 14.53
C GLN A 217 15.19 34.33 14.60
N VAL A 218 16.09 34.75 13.73
CA VAL A 218 16.59 36.13 13.74
C VAL A 218 15.47 37.16 13.58
N VAL A 219 14.48 36.86 12.73
CA VAL A 219 13.31 37.73 12.52
C VAL A 219 12.48 37.87 13.79
N GLU A 220 12.29 36.76 14.53
CA GLU A 220 11.54 36.76 15.80
C GLU A 220 12.30 37.55 16.88
N ARG A 221 13.63 37.40 16.96
CA ARG A 221 14.45 38.18 17.90
C ARG A 221 14.40 39.67 17.60
N LYS A 222 14.46 40.08 16.31
CA LYS A 222 14.30 41.50 15.93
C LYS A 222 12.95 42.06 16.33
N LEU A 223 11.88 41.25 16.24
CA LEU A 223 10.56 41.64 16.71
C LEU A 223 10.57 41.84 18.24
N CYS A 224 11.16 40.91 18.99
CA CYS A 224 11.30 40.99 20.43
C CYS A 224 12.13 42.23 20.85
N ASP A 225 13.26 42.50 20.18
CA ASP A 225 14.10 43.68 20.40
C ASP A 225 13.34 44.99 20.19
N ARG A 226 12.51 45.05 19.13
CA ARG A 226 11.64 46.22 18.87
C ARG A 226 10.61 46.41 19.98
N LEU A 227 9.92 45.35 20.37
CA LEU A 227 8.89 45.43 21.44
C LEU A 227 9.53 45.71 22.81
N MET A 228 10.77 45.24 23.06
CA MET A 228 11.56 45.61 24.26
C MET A 228 11.90 47.08 24.28
N LYS A 229 12.38 47.64 23.16
CA LYS A 229 12.66 49.08 23.05
C LYS A 229 11.43 49.95 23.30
N GLU A 230 10.25 49.44 22.92
CA GLU A 230 8.95 50.06 23.20
C GLU A 230 8.45 49.81 24.64
N GLY A 231 9.21 49.08 25.47
CA GLY A 231 8.82 48.72 26.85
C GLY A 231 7.59 47.77 26.91
N LYS A 232 7.34 47.01 25.84
CA LYS A 232 6.15 46.16 25.72
C LYS A 232 6.43 44.67 25.86
N ALA A 233 7.66 44.17 25.64
CA ALA A 233 8.01 42.73 25.68
C ALA A 233 8.45 42.31 27.08
N HIS A 234 7.93 41.19 27.54
CA HIS A 234 8.27 40.49 28.77
C HIS A 234 8.45 39.01 28.50
N PHE A 235 9.39 38.34 29.20
CA PHE A 235 9.77 36.96 28.87
C PHE A 235 9.66 36.03 30.06
N TYR A 236 9.12 34.85 29.83
CA TYR A 236 9.01 33.75 30.80
C TYR A 236 9.73 32.54 30.22
N TRP A 237 10.93 32.22 30.76
CA TRP A 237 11.73 31.10 30.27
C TRP A 237 11.51 29.86 31.10
N ASP A 238 11.30 28.73 30.45
CA ASP A 238 11.21 27.42 31.09
C ASP A 238 12.53 26.66 30.90
N TYR A 239 13.18 26.30 31.99
CA TYR A 239 14.43 25.53 31.98
C TYR A 239 14.61 24.77 33.29
N ASP A 240 15.64 23.92 33.34
CA ASP A 240 16.11 23.30 34.57
C ASP A 240 17.64 23.48 34.68
N ASP A 241 18.16 23.72 35.88
CA ASP A 241 19.57 23.98 36.10
C ASP A 241 20.46 22.81 35.67
N TYR A 242 19.94 21.59 35.63
CA TYR A 242 20.66 20.43 35.15
C TYR A 242 21.27 20.66 33.76
N TYR A 243 20.47 21.10 32.78
CA TYR A 243 20.95 21.32 31.41
C TYR A 243 21.35 22.77 31.11
N MET A 244 21.36 23.62 32.13
CA MET A 244 21.93 24.99 31.99
C MET A 244 23.44 25.03 32.19
N GLN A 245 24.09 23.89 32.44
CA GLN A 245 25.57 23.81 32.52
C GLN A 245 26.20 24.04 31.13
N ASN A 246 27.48 24.49 31.14
CA ASN A 246 28.10 25.16 29.98
C ASN A 246 28.20 24.32 28.67
N ASN A 247 28.12 23.03 28.73
CA ASN A 247 28.27 22.17 27.55
C ASN A 247 27.00 21.37 27.15
N HIS A 248 25.92 21.54 27.89
CA HIS A 248 24.69 20.78 27.58
C HIS A 248 23.89 21.47 26.47
N GLU A 249 23.62 20.73 25.39
CA GLU A 249 22.95 21.26 24.19
C GLU A 249 21.53 21.74 24.44
N ALA A 250 20.77 21.11 25.34
CA ALA A 250 19.41 21.51 25.67
C ALA A 250 19.29 22.96 26.19
N GLY A 251 20.27 23.42 26.93
CA GLY A 251 20.31 24.79 27.48
C GLY A 251 20.88 25.84 26.51
N HIS A 252 21.32 25.44 25.31
CA HIS A 252 22.11 26.31 24.40
C HIS A 252 21.46 27.67 24.16
N TYR A 253 20.23 27.70 23.71
CA TYR A 253 19.51 28.93 23.36
C TYR A 253 19.11 29.74 24.55
N ILE A 254 18.62 29.14 25.61
CA ILE A 254 18.14 29.83 26.79
C ILE A 254 19.31 30.53 27.52
N ARG A 255 20.50 29.88 27.61
CA ARG A 255 21.70 30.50 28.13
C ARG A 255 22.10 31.77 27.37
N GLU A 256 21.92 31.79 26.05
CA GLU A 256 22.17 32.96 25.21
C GLU A 256 21.13 34.05 25.46
N TYR A 257 19.85 33.68 25.46
CA TYR A 257 18.76 34.66 25.54
C TYR A 257 18.64 35.31 26.92
N LEU A 258 18.92 34.60 27.99
CA LEU A 258 18.94 35.19 29.34
C LEU A 258 19.91 36.36 29.49
N LYS A 259 20.92 36.50 28.62
CA LYS A 259 21.82 37.63 28.58
C LYS A 259 21.17 38.91 28.05
N TYR A 260 20.14 38.79 27.23
CA TYR A 260 19.48 39.92 26.55
C TYR A 260 18.03 40.10 26.96
N TYR A 261 17.34 39.04 27.29
CA TYR A 261 15.93 39.00 27.62
C TYR A 261 15.72 38.49 29.04
N PRO A 262 15.52 39.41 30.03
CA PRO A 262 15.40 39.01 31.44
C PRO A 262 14.16 38.13 31.64
N ASN A 263 14.29 37.17 32.57
CA ASN A 263 13.22 36.29 32.95
C ASN A 263 12.36 36.94 34.03
N GLU A 264 11.07 37.11 33.78
CA GLU A 264 10.10 37.73 34.70
C GLU A 264 9.96 36.95 36.03
N LEU A 265 10.19 35.62 36.01
CA LEU A 265 10.12 34.79 37.22
C LEU A 265 11.27 34.96 38.15
N ASN A 266 12.38 35.65 37.78
CA ASN A 266 13.54 35.85 38.65
C ASN A 266 13.19 36.60 39.94
N ASP A 267 12.11 37.38 39.92
CA ASP A 267 11.66 38.16 41.10
C ASP A 267 10.88 37.32 42.11
N MET A 268 10.61 36.03 41.82
CA MET A 268 9.92 35.15 42.72
C MET A 268 10.72 34.75 43.95
N PRO A 269 10.05 34.34 45.07
CA PRO A 269 10.71 33.84 46.24
C PRO A 269 11.66 32.68 45.94
N PRO A 270 12.82 32.55 46.66
CA PRO A 270 13.81 31.51 46.43
C PRO A 270 13.26 30.07 46.51
N HIS A 271 12.24 29.84 47.31
CA HIS A 271 11.55 28.54 47.38
C HIS A 271 10.83 28.20 46.06
N ASP A 272 10.14 29.18 45.48
CA ASP A 272 9.43 28.97 44.22
C ASP A 272 10.39 28.80 43.05
N LEU A 273 11.49 29.59 43.01
CA LEU A 273 12.54 29.44 42.01
C LEU A 273 13.15 28.03 42.03
N ARG A 274 13.36 27.48 43.22
CA ARG A 274 13.85 26.13 43.36
C ARG A 274 12.83 25.09 42.83
N GLU A 275 11.57 25.30 43.10
CA GLU A 275 10.50 24.40 42.59
C GLU A 275 10.31 24.52 41.08
N ILE A 276 10.67 25.63 40.45
CA ILE A 276 10.57 25.82 39.00
C ILE A 276 11.80 25.23 38.30
N TYR A 277 13.02 25.48 38.79
CA TYR A 277 14.26 25.30 38.04
C TYR A 277 15.19 24.19 38.55
N HIS A 278 14.89 23.54 39.68
CA HIS A 278 15.67 22.44 40.24
C HIS A 278 14.81 21.17 40.41
N ASN A 279 14.36 20.58 39.33
CA ASN A 279 13.49 19.41 39.40
C ASN A 279 14.15 18.17 38.85
N PHE A 280 15.11 18.33 37.93
CA PHE A 280 15.67 17.18 37.20
C PHE A 280 16.39 16.23 38.16
N ASP A 281 17.12 16.74 39.11
CA ASP A 281 17.91 15.98 40.12
C ASP A 281 17.05 15.36 41.25
N ASN A 282 15.73 15.65 41.29
CA ASN A 282 14.85 15.00 42.24
C ASN A 282 14.76 13.50 41.93
N ASN A 283 14.42 12.69 42.93
CA ASN A 283 14.29 11.25 42.76
C ASN A 283 13.19 10.94 41.74
N LYS A 284 13.53 10.23 40.66
CA LYS A 284 12.66 9.84 39.54
C LYS A 284 12.70 8.34 39.35
N ASP A 285 11.57 7.78 39.03
CA ASP A 285 11.42 6.39 38.62
C ASP A 285 11.56 6.32 37.09
N ILE A 286 12.75 5.93 36.62
CA ILE A 286 13.05 5.92 35.19
C ILE A 286 13.22 4.48 34.71
N THR A 287 12.44 4.09 33.71
CA THR A 287 12.47 2.77 33.10
C THR A 287 12.76 2.85 31.62
N TYR A 288 13.75 2.11 31.14
CA TYR A 288 14.03 1.89 29.71
C TYR A 288 13.48 0.54 29.28
N ILE A 289 12.75 0.53 28.20
CA ILE A 289 12.14 -0.68 27.66
C ILE A 289 12.59 -0.88 26.21
N SER A 290 13.31 -1.97 25.96
CA SER A 290 13.60 -2.42 24.61
C SER A 290 12.47 -3.30 24.07
N ALA A 291 12.09 -3.12 22.82
CA ALA A 291 11.09 -3.90 22.14
C ALA A 291 11.60 -4.36 20.76
N SER A 292 11.19 -5.53 20.31
CA SER A 292 11.59 -6.04 18.99
C SER A 292 10.78 -5.45 17.85
N THR A 293 9.63 -4.86 18.13
CA THR A 293 8.78 -4.20 17.13
C THR A 293 8.05 -3.01 17.72
N GLU A 294 7.68 -2.07 16.86
CA GLU A 294 6.88 -0.91 17.25
C GLU A 294 5.47 -1.31 17.73
N ASN A 295 4.88 -2.34 17.14
CA ASN A 295 3.56 -2.83 17.56
C ASN A 295 3.55 -3.35 18.99
N ILE A 296 4.64 -3.97 19.45
CA ILE A 296 4.75 -4.40 20.86
C ILE A 296 4.77 -3.19 21.80
N GLN A 297 5.47 -2.13 21.43
CA GLN A 297 5.48 -0.88 22.21
C GLN A 297 4.05 -0.30 22.31
N ALA A 298 3.32 -0.26 21.21
CA ALA A 298 1.94 0.22 21.22
C ALA A 298 1.03 -0.65 22.11
N ARG A 299 1.17 -1.97 22.07
CA ARG A 299 0.40 -2.88 22.95
C ARG A 299 0.75 -2.74 24.41
N TYR A 300 1.99 -2.42 24.73
CA TYR A 300 2.42 -2.20 26.12
C TYR A 300 1.71 -1.00 26.77
N VAL A 301 1.24 -0.03 26.00
CA VAL A 301 0.46 1.11 26.52
C VAL A 301 -0.69 0.67 27.42
N ASN A 302 -1.42 -0.36 27.04
CA ASN A 302 -2.54 -0.90 27.83
C ASN A 302 -2.08 -1.37 29.21
N GLN A 303 -1.00 -2.15 29.26
CA GLN A 303 -0.42 -2.67 30.47
C GLN A 303 0.15 -1.51 31.32
N TRP A 304 0.92 -0.61 30.72
CA TRP A 304 1.53 0.54 31.39
C TRP A 304 0.50 1.43 32.09
N LEU A 305 -0.65 1.69 31.45
CA LEU A 305 -1.74 2.46 32.05
C LEU A 305 -2.37 1.76 33.25
N LYS A 306 -2.50 0.43 33.19
CA LYS A 306 -3.05 -0.38 34.30
C LYS A 306 -2.06 -0.51 35.46
N GLU A 307 -0.77 -0.63 35.14
CA GLU A 307 0.30 -0.62 36.13
C GLU A 307 0.30 0.69 36.89
N LYS A 308 0.56 0.62 38.21
CA LYS A 308 0.51 1.80 39.09
C LYS A 308 -0.81 2.61 39.01
N LYS A 309 -1.87 2.07 38.35
CA LYS A 309 -3.19 2.70 38.17
C LYS A 309 -3.09 4.08 37.48
N ARG A 310 -2.14 4.21 36.53
CA ARG A 310 -1.86 5.49 35.83
C ARG A 310 -3.09 6.08 35.14
N TYR A 311 -4.04 5.24 34.72
CA TYR A 311 -5.30 5.67 34.12
C TYR A 311 -6.15 6.62 35.01
N LYS A 312 -5.93 6.63 36.35
CA LYS A 312 -6.66 7.50 37.28
C LYS A 312 -6.15 8.95 37.32
N TYR A 313 -4.94 9.20 36.78
CA TYR A 313 -4.32 10.50 36.89
C TYR A 313 -4.71 11.48 35.77
N GLY A 314 -5.51 11.03 34.76
CA GLY A 314 -6.04 11.87 33.70
C GLY A 314 -4.96 12.70 33.01
N LYS A 315 -5.14 14.03 32.94
CA LYS A 315 -4.23 14.97 32.24
C LYS A 315 -2.79 15.04 32.78
N LYS A 316 -2.51 14.42 33.91
CA LYS A 316 -1.13 14.31 34.42
C LYS A 316 -0.35 13.16 33.76
N VAL A 317 -0.98 12.39 32.90
CA VAL A 317 -0.40 11.27 32.16
C VAL A 317 -0.24 11.66 30.71
N ALA A 318 0.96 11.45 30.18
CA ALA A 318 1.25 11.65 28.76
C ALA A 318 1.79 10.36 28.12
N ILE A 319 1.24 10.01 26.96
CA ILE A 319 1.77 9.04 26.03
C ILE A 319 2.30 9.83 24.84
N VAL A 320 3.62 9.85 24.72
CA VAL A 320 4.31 10.68 23.72
C VAL A 320 4.86 9.79 22.60
N LEU A 321 4.54 10.11 21.38
CA LEU A 321 4.98 9.38 20.19
C LEU A 321 6.14 10.12 19.53
N ALA A 322 7.35 9.56 19.55
CA ALA A 322 8.46 10.06 18.76
C ALA A 322 8.27 9.74 17.27
N ASP A 323 7.59 8.63 16.98
CA ASP A 323 7.06 8.33 15.65
C ASP A 323 5.52 8.40 15.63
N GLU A 324 4.99 9.40 14.95
CA GLU A 324 3.55 9.63 14.83
C GLU A 324 2.83 8.51 14.04
N GLY A 325 3.57 7.73 13.23
CA GLY A 325 3.05 6.57 12.52
C GLY A 325 2.47 5.48 13.44
N LEU A 326 2.90 5.44 14.71
CA LEU A 326 2.36 4.52 15.71
C LEU A 326 0.98 4.87 16.24
N LEU A 327 0.46 6.06 15.93
CA LEU A 327 -0.79 6.55 16.51
C LEU A 327 -1.93 5.54 16.40
N GLN A 328 -2.12 4.95 15.23
CA GLN A 328 -3.21 3.99 15.00
C GLN A 328 -3.07 2.75 15.88
N SER A 329 -1.87 2.18 15.97
CA SER A 329 -1.60 1.02 16.81
C SER A 329 -1.81 1.34 18.29
N VAL A 330 -1.46 2.55 18.73
CA VAL A 330 -1.67 3.03 20.09
C VAL A 330 -3.16 3.20 20.37
N ILE A 331 -3.94 3.85 19.48
CA ILE A 331 -5.38 4.02 19.67
C ILE A 331 -6.08 2.67 19.87
N HIS A 332 -5.75 1.68 19.05
CA HIS A 332 -6.31 0.34 19.18
C HIS A 332 -5.83 -0.44 20.43
N SER A 333 -4.78 0.04 21.07
CA SER A 333 -4.21 -0.57 22.28
C SER A 333 -4.63 0.13 23.57
N LEU A 334 -5.28 1.30 23.48
CA LEU A 334 -5.76 2.03 24.64
C LEU A 334 -6.84 1.23 25.39
N PRO A 335 -6.76 1.09 26.72
CA PRO A 335 -7.80 0.42 27.48
C PRO A 335 -9.13 1.18 27.41
N THR A 336 -10.21 0.44 27.26
CA THR A 336 -11.58 0.95 27.31
C THR A 336 -12.10 1.05 28.73
N ASN A 337 -13.23 1.72 28.91
CA ASN A 337 -13.92 1.73 30.22
C ASN A 337 -14.35 0.31 30.64
N GLU A 338 -14.59 -0.59 29.70
CA GLU A 338 -14.92 -1.99 29.98
C GLU A 338 -13.70 -2.77 30.48
N ASP A 339 -12.54 -2.52 29.86
CA ASP A 339 -11.27 -3.14 30.31
C ASP A 339 -10.91 -2.77 31.74
N ILE A 340 -11.24 -1.55 32.17
CA ILE A 340 -10.96 -1.09 33.54
C ILE A 340 -11.93 -1.70 34.53
N LYS A 341 -13.22 -1.89 34.16
CA LYS A 341 -14.21 -2.54 35.02
C LYS A 341 -13.81 -3.96 35.43
N SER A 342 -13.01 -4.64 34.62
CA SER A 342 -12.49 -5.98 34.92
C SER A 342 -11.39 -6.02 35.98
N LEU A 343 -10.87 -4.86 36.40
CA LEU A 343 -9.77 -4.78 37.37
C LEU A 343 -10.29 -4.98 38.82
N PRO A 344 -9.52 -5.67 39.68
CA PRO A 344 -9.96 -5.99 41.05
C PRO A 344 -10.31 -4.79 41.91
N ASP A 345 -9.69 -3.65 41.67
CA ASP A 345 -9.81 -2.40 42.44
C ASP A 345 -10.61 -1.32 41.72
N TYR A 346 -11.49 -1.71 40.79
CA TYR A 346 -12.35 -0.78 40.06
C TYR A 346 -13.35 -0.07 40.97
N SER A 347 -13.54 1.21 40.77
CA SER A 347 -14.59 2.01 41.39
C SER A 347 -15.51 2.57 40.31
N GLU A 348 -16.80 2.69 40.57
CA GLU A 348 -17.78 3.29 39.63
C GLU A 348 -17.46 4.71 39.21
N ASN A 349 -16.62 5.41 39.95
CA ASN A 349 -16.13 6.74 39.63
C ASN A 349 -14.90 6.71 38.69
N ASP A 350 -14.32 5.53 38.46
CA ASP A 350 -13.15 5.40 37.56
C ASP A 350 -13.61 5.42 36.13
N LYS A 351 -13.41 6.57 35.46
CA LYS A 351 -13.62 6.74 34.02
C LYS A 351 -12.32 7.13 33.35
N ILE A 352 -12.01 6.47 32.25
CA ILE A 352 -10.86 6.82 31.44
C ILE A 352 -11.34 7.66 30.26
N ALA A 353 -10.65 8.77 30.05
CA ALA A 353 -10.82 9.63 28.89
C ALA A 353 -9.46 9.89 28.26
N TYR A 354 -9.43 10.07 26.97
CA TYR A 354 -8.22 10.35 26.20
C TYR A 354 -8.38 11.65 25.44
N ASN A 355 -7.30 12.42 25.38
CA ASN A 355 -7.15 13.54 24.49
C ASN A 355 -6.04 13.26 23.50
N ILE A 356 -6.41 12.96 22.26
CA ILE A 356 -5.48 12.66 21.17
C ILE A 356 -5.26 13.94 20.38
N THR A 357 -4.00 14.37 20.28
CA THR A 357 -3.64 15.67 19.72
C THR A 357 -2.97 15.58 18.36
N LEU A 358 -2.49 14.40 18.04
CA LEU A 358 -1.97 14.06 16.72
C LEU A 358 -3.11 13.98 15.71
N GLY A 359 -2.86 14.43 14.50
CA GLY A 359 -3.83 14.24 13.43
C GLY A 359 -3.82 12.78 12.92
N TYR A 360 -5.00 12.24 12.65
CA TYR A 360 -5.09 10.95 11.99
C TYR A 360 -4.70 11.09 10.52
N PRO A 361 -3.74 10.33 9.98
CA PRO A 361 -3.33 10.47 8.59
C PRO A 361 -4.48 10.15 7.62
N LEU A 362 -4.82 11.08 6.72
CA LEU A 362 -5.88 10.87 5.73
C LEU A 362 -5.59 9.67 4.83
N GLN A 363 -4.32 9.38 4.56
CA GLN A 363 -3.85 8.22 3.80
C GLN A 363 -4.29 6.88 4.42
N GLN A 364 -4.46 6.80 5.74
CA GLN A 364 -4.88 5.58 6.44
C GLN A 364 -6.41 5.41 6.47
N THR A 365 -7.15 6.32 5.87
CA THR A 365 -8.62 6.23 5.79
C THR A 365 -9.07 5.48 4.53
N PRO A 366 -10.24 4.83 4.56
CA PRO A 366 -10.78 4.18 3.37
C PRO A 366 -11.06 5.16 2.21
N PHE A 367 -11.21 6.47 2.46
CA PHE A 367 -11.37 7.45 1.39
C PHE A 367 -10.15 7.53 0.47
N TYR A 368 -8.95 7.33 0.99
CA TYR A 368 -7.74 7.28 0.16
C TYR A 368 -7.79 6.11 -0.83
N SER A 369 -8.10 4.91 -0.32
CA SER A 369 -8.22 3.73 -1.20
C SER A 369 -9.36 3.87 -2.21
N LEU A 370 -10.50 4.46 -1.80
CA LEU A 370 -11.59 4.75 -2.72
C LEU A 370 -11.15 5.67 -3.86
N LEU A 371 -10.52 6.80 -3.54
CA LEU A 371 -10.03 7.73 -4.57
C LEU A 371 -9.07 7.06 -5.53
N GLN A 372 -8.12 6.28 -5.01
CA GLN A 372 -7.20 5.53 -5.87
C GLN A 372 -7.92 4.57 -6.82
N GLN A 373 -8.95 3.84 -6.33
CA GLN A 373 -9.72 2.93 -7.17
C GLN A 373 -10.54 3.69 -8.23
N LEU A 374 -11.13 4.82 -7.86
CA LEU A 374 -11.91 5.65 -8.79
C LEU A 374 -11.03 6.29 -9.89
N ILE A 375 -9.85 6.79 -9.52
CA ILE A 375 -8.90 7.36 -10.48
C ILE A 375 -8.41 6.25 -11.42
N LYS A 376 -8.04 5.08 -10.90
CA LYS A 376 -7.65 3.93 -11.72
C LYS A 376 -8.78 3.43 -12.59
N LEU A 377 -10.03 3.45 -12.10
CA LEU A 377 -11.21 3.07 -12.88
C LEU A 377 -11.36 3.97 -14.12
N GLN A 378 -11.17 5.28 -13.98
CA GLN A 378 -11.28 6.23 -15.08
C GLN A 378 -10.04 6.31 -15.97
N GLY A 379 -8.84 6.09 -15.41
CA GLY A 379 -7.59 6.14 -16.17
C GLY A 379 -7.32 4.84 -16.93
N VAL A 380 -7.02 3.78 -16.21
CA VAL A 380 -6.64 2.48 -16.77
C VAL A 380 -7.86 1.59 -17.02
N GLY A 381 -8.84 1.64 -16.13
CA GLY A 381 -10.01 0.76 -16.14
C GLY A 381 -11.03 1.09 -17.24
N HIS A 382 -11.03 2.31 -17.77
CA HIS A 382 -11.89 2.75 -18.88
C HIS A 382 -11.02 3.14 -20.08
N PRO A 383 -10.77 2.23 -21.03
CA PRO A 383 -9.95 2.52 -22.21
C PRO A 383 -10.55 3.66 -23.03
N LYS A 384 -9.73 4.61 -23.46
CA LYS A 384 -10.15 5.75 -24.32
C LYS A 384 -10.89 5.20 -25.56
N HIS A 385 -11.99 5.84 -25.94
CA HIS A 385 -12.86 5.48 -27.08
C HIS A 385 -13.57 4.12 -26.93
N SER A 386 -13.76 3.61 -25.71
CA SER A 386 -14.47 2.34 -25.46
C SER A 386 -15.70 2.58 -24.58
N ASN A 387 -16.76 1.83 -24.82
CA ASN A 387 -17.92 1.78 -23.91
C ASN A 387 -17.75 0.71 -22.81
N ASN A 388 -16.61 0.05 -22.76
CA ASN A 388 -16.33 -1.06 -21.87
C ASN A 388 -15.34 -0.67 -20.77
N TYR A 389 -15.47 -1.31 -19.63
CA TYR A 389 -14.56 -1.18 -18.50
C TYR A 389 -13.77 -2.48 -18.30
N ARG A 390 -12.58 -2.40 -17.74
CA ARG A 390 -11.81 -3.59 -17.33
C ARG A 390 -12.40 -4.15 -16.05
N LEU A 391 -12.74 -5.45 -16.06
CA LEU A 391 -13.40 -6.13 -14.94
C LEU A 391 -12.65 -5.97 -13.63
N HIS A 392 -11.32 -6.08 -13.62
CA HIS A 392 -10.49 -5.90 -12.42
C HIS A 392 -10.77 -4.56 -11.73
N ASN A 393 -10.69 -3.46 -12.47
CA ASN A 393 -10.91 -2.12 -11.92
C ASN A 393 -12.37 -1.92 -11.45
N VAL A 394 -13.32 -2.53 -12.18
CA VAL A 394 -14.73 -2.55 -11.79
C VAL A 394 -14.93 -3.27 -10.46
N LEU A 395 -14.34 -4.47 -10.31
CA LEU A 395 -14.45 -5.25 -9.07
C LEU A 395 -13.78 -4.55 -7.89
N MET A 396 -12.62 -3.93 -8.10
CA MET A 396 -11.92 -3.18 -7.05
C MET A 396 -12.77 -2.00 -6.57
N ALA A 397 -13.42 -1.27 -7.47
CA ALA A 397 -14.31 -0.17 -7.11
C ALA A 397 -15.60 -0.67 -6.42
N LEU A 398 -16.24 -1.74 -6.93
CA LEU A 398 -17.49 -2.29 -6.37
C LEU A 398 -17.28 -2.96 -5.00
N ARG A 399 -16.16 -3.63 -4.78
CA ARG A 399 -15.84 -4.30 -3.51
C ARG A 399 -15.40 -3.33 -2.42
N HIS A 400 -15.19 -2.06 -2.76
CA HIS A 400 -14.82 -1.06 -1.77
C HIS A 400 -15.94 -0.83 -0.75
N PRO A 401 -15.68 -0.80 0.59
CA PRO A 401 -16.71 -0.69 1.62
C PRO A 401 -17.66 0.48 1.48
N TYR A 402 -17.20 1.58 0.88
CA TYR A 402 -18.00 2.81 0.72
C TYR A 402 -18.87 2.82 -0.53
N THR A 403 -18.75 1.86 -1.42
CA THR A 403 -19.63 1.71 -2.59
C THR A 403 -21.09 1.49 -2.21
N ARG A 404 -21.34 0.90 -1.04
CA ARG A 404 -22.69 0.78 -0.46
C ARG A 404 -23.40 2.12 -0.27
N TYR A 405 -22.66 3.21 -0.10
CA TYR A 405 -23.20 4.55 -0.01
C TYR A 405 -23.39 5.21 -1.39
N ILE A 406 -22.79 4.66 -2.44
CA ILE A 406 -22.99 5.13 -3.82
C ILE A 406 -24.24 4.48 -4.41
N SER A 407 -24.41 3.17 -4.28
CA SER A 407 -25.58 2.42 -4.76
C SER A 407 -25.88 1.23 -3.84
N GLN A 408 -27.15 0.98 -3.58
CA GLN A 408 -27.60 -0.22 -2.86
C GLN A 408 -27.60 -1.49 -3.73
N ASN A 409 -27.54 -1.34 -5.06
CA ASN A 409 -27.53 -2.47 -5.99
C ASN A 409 -26.15 -2.99 -6.31
N TYR A 410 -25.07 -2.46 -5.69
CA TYR A 410 -23.70 -2.90 -5.95
C TYR A 410 -23.49 -4.40 -5.75
N SER A 411 -24.14 -5.02 -4.75
CA SER A 411 -24.04 -6.46 -4.48
C SER A 411 -24.71 -7.32 -5.56
N LYS A 412 -25.83 -6.85 -6.11
CA LYS A 412 -26.51 -7.52 -7.25
C LYS A 412 -25.64 -7.46 -8.50
N LEU A 413 -24.99 -6.31 -8.74
CA LEU A 413 -24.08 -6.16 -9.85
C LEU A 413 -22.85 -7.07 -9.71
N LEU A 414 -22.30 -7.20 -8.50
CA LEU A 414 -21.20 -8.13 -8.23
C LEU A 414 -21.60 -9.58 -8.56
N SER A 415 -22.77 -10.03 -8.10
CA SER A 415 -23.28 -11.38 -8.41
C SER A 415 -23.46 -11.58 -9.92
N ALA A 416 -24.00 -10.60 -10.63
CA ALA A 416 -24.18 -10.67 -12.07
C ALA A 416 -22.85 -10.73 -12.85
N LEU A 417 -21.83 -9.99 -12.36
CA LEU A 417 -20.47 -10.05 -12.94
C LEU A 417 -19.81 -11.41 -12.72
N ASP A 418 -19.98 -12.00 -11.53
CA ASP A 418 -19.45 -13.33 -11.21
C ASP A 418 -20.11 -14.45 -12.07
N GLU A 419 -21.41 -14.29 -12.40
CA GLU A 419 -22.11 -15.23 -13.28
C GLU A 419 -21.68 -15.11 -14.75
N GLN A 420 -21.52 -13.89 -15.25
CA GLN A 420 -21.24 -13.65 -16.67
C GLN A 420 -19.76 -13.79 -17.05
N LYS A 421 -18.84 -13.63 -16.10
CA LYS A 421 -17.37 -13.73 -16.30
C LYS A 421 -16.84 -12.94 -17.52
N GLN A 422 -17.40 -11.77 -17.79
CA GLN A 422 -16.96 -10.90 -18.89
C GLN A 422 -15.78 -10.04 -18.41
N PHE A 423 -14.62 -10.11 -19.07
CA PHE A 423 -13.45 -9.29 -18.75
C PHE A 423 -13.63 -7.81 -19.10
N TYR A 424 -14.51 -7.48 -20.02
CA TYR A 424 -14.80 -6.12 -20.48
C TYR A 424 -16.30 -5.83 -20.44
N PRO A 425 -16.91 -5.71 -19.24
CA PRO A 425 -18.32 -5.37 -19.13
C PRO A 425 -18.63 -4.01 -19.74
N THR A 426 -19.78 -3.90 -20.41
CA THR A 426 -20.22 -2.65 -21.01
C THR A 426 -20.73 -1.67 -19.96
N ARG A 427 -20.59 -0.39 -20.20
CA ARG A 427 -21.15 0.68 -19.35
C ARG A 427 -22.64 0.49 -19.10
N GLN A 428 -23.42 0.13 -20.13
CA GLN A 428 -24.85 -0.08 -19.99
C GLN A 428 -25.17 -1.21 -19.00
N PHE A 429 -24.43 -2.31 -19.07
CA PHE A 429 -24.58 -3.42 -18.12
C PHE A 429 -24.20 -2.99 -16.69
N LEU A 430 -23.11 -2.26 -16.52
CA LEU A 430 -22.63 -1.80 -15.23
C LEU A 430 -23.56 -0.77 -14.58
N SER A 431 -24.27 0.05 -15.35
CA SER A 431 -25.21 1.06 -14.85
C SER A 431 -26.54 0.47 -14.38
N MET A 432 -26.81 -0.82 -14.59
CA MET A 432 -28.04 -1.52 -14.17
C MET A 432 -29.29 -0.65 -14.36
N ASP A 433 -29.70 -0.44 -15.62
CA ASP A 433 -30.78 0.44 -16.11
C ASP A 433 -31.62 1.11 -15.00
N GLY A 434 -31.31 2.40 -14.69
CA GLY A 434 -32.04 3.22 -13.73
C GLY A 434 -31.40 3.41 -12.36
N ASP A 435 -30.21 2.82 -12.08
CA ASP A 435 -29.47 3.10 -10.87
C ASP A 435 -28.59 4.35 -11.05
N GLU A 436 -28.97 5.45 -10.40
CA GLU A 436 -28.24 6.73 -10.48
C GLU A 436 -26.80 6.62 -9.90
N GLY A 437 -26.62 5.84 -8.82
CA GLY A 437 -25.34 5.67 -8.17
C GLY A 437 -24.36 4.89 -9.04
N LEU A 438 -24.79 3.77 -9.65
CA LEU A 438 -23.96 3.01 -10.57
C LEU A 438 -23.70 3.79 -11.86
N SER A 439 -24.70 4.52 -12.35
CA SER A 439 -24.54 5.41 -13.52
C SER A 439 -23.53 6.54 -13.26
N LEU A 440 -23.44 7.03 -12.03
CA LEU A 440 -22.42 7.99 -11.61
C LEU A 440 -21.05 7.30 -11.49
N LEU A 441 -20.98 6.13 -10.86
CA LEU A 441 -19.72 5.39 -10.67
C LEU A 441 -19.05 5.03 -12.01
N PHE A 442 -19.84 4.60 -12.99
CA PHE A 442 -19.38 4.24 -14.33
C PHE A 442 -19.64 5.34 -15.37
N LYS A 443 -19.57 6.62 -14.91
CA LYS A 443 -19.74 7.78 -15.80
C LYS A 443 -18.54 7.86 -16.75
N ASP A 444 -18.83 8.01 -18.04
CA ASP A 444 -17.84 8.33 -19.05
C ASP A 444 -17.48 9.82 -18.97
N LEU A 445 -16.20 10.12 -18.81
CA LEU A 445 -15.71 11.49 -18.78
C LEU A 445 -15.67 12.14 -20.17
N GLY A 446 -15.82 11.32 -21.22
CA GLY A 446 -15.84 11.75 -22.61
C GLY A 446 -14.49 12.25 -23.13
N GLU A 447 -14.47 12.53 -24.41
CA GLU A 447 -13.31 13.15 -25.06
C GLU A 447 -13.19 14.62 -24.67
N THR A 448 -11.98 15.07 -24.48
CA THR A 448 -11.65 16.46 -24.14
C THR A 448 -10.61 17.01 -25.10
N ALA A 449 -10.70 18.30 -25.38
CA ALA A 449 -9.73 18.97 -26.26
C ALA A 449 -8.37 19.18 -25.60
N THR A 450 -8.35 19.24 -24.26
CA THR A 450 -7.13 19.49 -23.46
C THR A 450 -7.09 18.60 -22.22
N GLU A 451 -5.89 18.33 -21.71
CA GLU A 451 -5.68 17.62 -20.45
C GLU A 451 -6.32 18.35 -19.27
N ASN A 452 -6.27 19.66 -19.22
CA ASN A 452 -6.93 20.45 -18.17
C ASN A 452 -8.44 20.25 -18.13
N GLU A 453 -9.09 20.11 -19.28
CA GLU A 453 -10.53 19.83 -19.33
C GLU A 453 -10.83 18.44 -18.81
N TYR A 454 -10.01 17.45 -19.16
CA TYR A 454 -10.11 16.10 -18.61
C TYR A 454 -9.93 16.10 -17.10
N ASN A 455 -8.90 16.77 -16.60
CA ASN A 455 -8.61 16.90 -15.18
C ASN A 455 -9.77 17.54 -14.40
N LEU A 456 -10.39 18.57 -14.94
CA LEU A 456 -11.57 19.18 -14.35
C LEU A 456 -12.76 18.22 -14.28
N ARG A 457 -13.00 17.46 -15.35
CA ARG A 457 -14.07 16.45 -15.38
C ARG A 457 -13.80 15.32 -14.40
N LEU A 458 -12.53 14.88 -14.28
CA LEU A 458 -12.12 13.84 -13.32
C LEU A 458 -12.34 14.32 -11.88
N ILE A 459 -11.88 15.52 -11.54
CA ILE A 459 -12.09 16.06 -10.18
C ILE A 459 -13.57 16.24 -9.90
N GLN A 460 -14.36 16.77 -10.84
CA GLN A 460 -15.80 16.91 -10.68
C GLN A 460 -16.49 15.57 -10.46
N TYR A 461 -16.09 14.53 -11.19
CA TYR A 461 -16.57 13.16 -10.99
C TYR A 461 -16.27 12.65 -9.57
N LEU A 462 -15.05 12.85 -9.07
CA LEU A 462 -14.67 12.45 -7.71
C LEU A 462 -15.48 13.24 -6.66
N LEU A 463 -15.67 14.54 -6.84
CA LEU A 463 -16.48 15.39 -5.97
C LEU A 463 -17.96 14.96 -5.96
N ASP A 464 -18.53 14.61 -7.10
CA ASP A 464 -19.91 14.14 -7.23
C ASP A 464 -20.11 12.82 -6.45
N ILE A 465 -19.14 11.89 -6.53
CA ILE A 465 -19.18 10.65 -5.77
C ILE A 465 -19.07 10.91 -4.26
N LEU A 466 -18.11 11.73 -3.83
CA LEU A 466 -17.98 12.08 -2.41
C LEU A 466 -19.24 12.76 -1.87
N LYS A 467 -19.86 13.63 -2.65
CA LYS A 467 -21.12 14.26 -2.30
C LYS A 467 -22.25 13.23 -2.16
N THR A 468 -22.34 12.28 -3.08
CA THR A 468 -23.32 11.19 -3.02
C THR A 468 -23.12 10.34 -1.77
N ILE A 469 -21.87 9.98 -1.44
CA ILE A 469 -21.52 9.28 -0.20
C ILE A 469 -21.97 10.10 1.01
N GLY A 470 -21.68 11.40 1.05
CA GLY A 470 -22.06 12.28 2.16
C GLY A 470 -23.57 12.39 2.35
N VAL A 471 -24.35 12.44 1.26
CA VAL A 471 -25.82 12.48 1.33
C VAL A 471 -26.39 11.15 1.84
N ASN A 472 -25.83 10.02 1.41
CA ASN A 472 -26.37 8.69 1.72
C ASN A 472 -25.82 8.09 3.03
N SER A 473 -24.82 8.74 3.65
CA SER A 473 -24.21 8.29 4.92
C SER A 473 -24.64 9.13 6.13
N LYS A 474 -25.78 9.81 6.08
CA LYS A 474 -26.26 10.71 7.16
C LYS A 474 -26.50 10.02 8.50
N GLU A 475 -26.75 8.71 8.49
CA GLU A 475 -26.94 7.91 9.71
C GLU A 475 -25.61 7.39 10.31
N GLN A 476 -24.49 7.71 9.67
CA GLN A 476 -23.18 7.31 10.15
C GLN A 476 -22.66 8.32 11.17
N ASP A 477 -22.64 7.92 12.43
CA ASP A 477 -22.19 8.75 13.56
C ASP A 477 -20.67 8.71 13.81
N ASP A 478 -19.89 8.06 12.93
CA ASP A 478 -18.43 8.01 13.07
C ASP A 478 -17.79 9.36 12.70
N PRO A 479 -17.25 10.10 13.69
CA PRO A 479 -16.61 11.40 13.45
C PRO A 479 -15.42 11.32 12.50
N LEU A 480 -14.66 10.19 12.54
CA LEU A 480 -13.51 10.00 11.66
C LEU A 480 -13.94 9.85 10.21
N PHE A 481 -15.04 9.14 9.96
CA PHE A 481 -15.64 9.04 8.63
C PHE A 481 -16.06 10.41 8.10
N GLN A 482 -16.81 11.18 8.90
CA GLN A 482 -17.33 12.49 8.49
C GLN A 482 -16.21 13.49 8.20
N GLU A 483 -15.22 13.57 9.08
CA GLU A 483 -14.08 14.49 8.91
C GLU A 483 -13.16 14.05 7.76
N SER A 484 -12.98 12.73 7.55
CA SER A 484 -12.23 12.19 6.41
C SER A 484 -12.88 12.58 5.09
N LEU A 485 -14.20 12.43 5.00
CA LEU A 485 -14.98 12.83 3.84
C LEU A 485 -14.85 14.34 3.58
N PHE A 486 -15.01 15.15 4.62
CA PHE A 486 -14.90 16.60 4.52
C PHE A 486 -13.52 17.06 4.07
N ARG A 487 -12.44 16.48 4.64
CA ARG A 487 -11.05 16.81 4.28
C ARG A 487 -10.74 16.40 2.84
N THR A 488 -11.18 15.23 2.44
CA THR A 488 -11.00 14.73 1.08
C THR A 488 -11.74 15.63 0.07
N TYR A 489 -12.98 15.97 0.36
CA TYR A 489 -13.78 16.87 -0.45
C TYR A 489 -13.14 18.26 -0.57
N THR A 490 -12.70 18.84 0.55
CA THR A 490 -12.05 20.16 0.58
C THR A 490 -10.76 20.19 -0.24
N LEU A 491 -9.95 19.12 -0.15
CA LEU A 491 -8.72 18.98 -0.90
C LEU A 491 -8.98 18.94 -2.41
N LEU A 492 -9.94 18.13 -2.86
CA LEU A 492 -10.29 18.05 -4.28
C LEU A 492 -10.91 19.34 -4.80
N ASN A 493 -11.77 19.98 -4.03
CA ASN A 493 -12.36 21.27 -4.39
C ASN A 493 -11.29 22.36 -4.56
N ARG A 494 -10.29 22.36 -3.70
CA ARG A 494 -9.14 23.27 -3.80
C ARG A 494 -8.32 23.02 -5.07
N LEU A 495 -8.07 21.76 -5.44
CA LEU A 495 -7.42 21.42 -6.71
C LEU A 495 -8.26 21.88 -7.91
N GLN A 496 -9.58 21.69 -7.85
CA GLN A 496 -10.49 22.17 -8.88
C GLN A 496 -10.37 23.68 -9.10
N GLU A 497 -10.35 24.46 -8.02
CA GLU A 497 -10.17 25.91 -8.08
C GLU A 497 -8.85 26.29 -8.74
N LEU A 498 -7.72 25.66 -8.35
CA LEU A 498 -6.40 25.94 -8.93
C LEU A 498 -6.31 25.59 -10.45
N ILE A 499 -7.02 24.56 -10.89
CA ILE A 499 -7.10 24.24 -12.32
C ILE A 499 -8.00 25.24 -13.05
N GLN A 500 -9.14 25.65 -12.47
CA GLN A 500 -10.06 26.61 -13.06
C GLN A 500 -9.43 28.01 -13.20
N THR A 501 -8.62 28.43 -12.23
CA THR A 501 -7.89 29.71 -12.30
C THR A 501 -6.69 29.68 -13.24
N GLY A 502 -6.30 28.49 -13.72
CA GLY A 502 -5.11 28.32 -14.55
C GLY A 502 -3.79 28.37 -13.76
N ASP A 503 -3.86 28.32 -12.43
CA ASP A 503 -2.67 28.25 -11.58
C ASP A 503 -2.03 26.88 -11.64
N LEU A 504 -2.82 25.82 -11.78
CA LEU A 504 -2.39 24.44 -11.92
C LEU A 504 -2.74 23.92 -13.32
N ALA A 505 -1.74 23.76 -14.19
CA ALA A 505 -1.87 23.17 -15.52
C ALA A 505 -0.94 21.98 -15.63
N VAL A 506 -1.49 20.77 -15.58
CA VAL A 506 -0.73 19.50 -15.54
C VAL A 506 -1.48 18.43 -16.33
N ASP A 507 -0.76 17.36 -16.71
CA ASP A 507 -1.40 16.17 -17.27
C ASP A 507 -2.12 15.35 -16.20
N SER A 508 -2.88 14.34 -16.61
CA SER A 508 -3.68 13.51 -15.71
C SER A 508 -2.83 12.65 -14.77
N ILE A 509 -1.65 12.21 -15.21
CA ILE A 509 -0.72 11.40 -14.39
C ILE A 509 -0.12 12.26 -13.28
N THR A 510 0.30 13.47 -13.63
CA THR A 510 0.81 14.45 -12.66
C THR A 510 -0.25 14.82 -11.64
N LEU A 511 -1.51 15.02 -12.08
CA LEU A 511 -2.62 15.30 -11.17
C LEU A 511 -2.85 14.14 -10.19
N GLU A 512 -2.83 12.89 -10.65
CA GLU A 512 -2.95 11.71 -9.77
C GLU A 512 -1.86 11.70 -8.69
N ARG A 513 -0.60 11.91 -9.09
CA ARG A 513 0.53 11.96 -8.15
C ARG A 513 0.41 13.09 -7.14
N LEU A 514 -0.03 14.28 -7.58
CA LEU A 514 -0.30 15.40 -6.69
C LEU A 514 -1.42 15.08 -5.68
N ILE A 515 -2.51 14.46 -6.11
CA ILE A 515 -3.59 14.04 -5.22
C ILE A 515 -3.04 13.07 -4.17
N GLN A 516 -2.25 12.07 -4.57
CA GLN A 516 -1.62 11.11 -3.66
C GLN A 516 -0.71 11.80 -2.64
N GLN A 517 0.17 12.68 -3.09
CA GLN A 517 1.10 13.41 -2.22
C GLN A 517 0.39 14.33 -1.24
N LEU A 518 -0.66 15.03 -1.67
CA LEU A 518 -1.47 15.88 -0.81
C LEU A 518 -2.22 15.09 0.27
N ILE A 519 -2.76 13.93 -0.08
CA ILE A 519 -3.41 13.06 0.89
C ILE A 519 -2.40 12.53 1.91
N GLN A 520 -1.19 12.16 1.47
CA GLN A 520 -0.12 11.71 2.38
C GLN A 520 0.30 12.78 3.38
N SER A 521 0.30 14.04 2.98
CA SER A 521 0.66 15.17 3.83
C SER A 521 -0.52 15.71 4.67
N THR A 522 -1.75 15.23 4.44
CA THR A 522 -2.94 15.72 5.13
C THR A 522 -3.28 14.85 6.33
N SER A 523 -3.52 15.49 7.47
CA SER A 523 -4.00 14.84 8.69
C SER A 523 -5.38 15.37 9.10
N ILE A 524 -6.14 14.50 9.74
CA ILE A 524 -7.46 14.77 10.28
C ILE A 524 -7.30 15.08 11.77
N PRO A 525 -7.64 16.26 12.27
CA PRO A 525 -7.57 16.56 13.68
C PRO A 525 -8.62 15.77 14.46
N PHE A 526 -8.23 15.20 15.59
CA PHE A 526 -9.20 14.68 16.54
C PHE A 526 -9.87 15.83 17.29
N HIS A 527 -11.17 15.83 17.32
CA HIS A 527 -11.96 16.76 18.11
C HIS A 527 -12.14 16.17 19.53
N GLY A 528 -11.28 16.57 20.46
CA GLY A 528 -11.39 16.26 21.87
C GLY A 528 -11.38 17.53 22.71
N GLU A 529 -11.87 17.49 23.94
CA GLU A 529 -11.69 18.59 24.88
C GLU A 529 -10.21 18.64 25.30
N PRO A 530 -9.47 19.69 24.94
CA PRO A 530 -8.00 19.69 24.96
C PRO A 530 -7.35 19.62 26.37
N ALA A 531 -8.16 19.77 27.42
CA ALA A 531 -7.67 19.85 28.81
C ALA A 531 -8.11 18.65 29.66
N GLU A 532 -8.78 17.64 29.11
CA GLU A 532 -9.29 16.49 29.85
C GLU A 532 -8.64 15.16 29.42
N GLY A 533 -8.57 14.21 30.37
CA GLY A 533 -8.12 12.86 30.09
C GLY A 533 -6.61 12.71 29.91
N ILE A 534 -6.19 11.49 29.60
CA ILE A 534 -4.82 11.09 29.29
C ILE A 534 -4.40 11.71 27.98
N GLN A 535 -3.24 12.36 27.96
CA GLN A 535 -2.74 13.07 26.77
C GLN A 535 -1.96 12.11 25.86
N VAL A 536 -2.40 11.92 24.61
CA VAL A 536 -1.69 11.19 23.57
C VAL A 536 -1.22 12.19 22.52
N MET A 537 0.10 12.38 22.39
CA MET A 537 0.66 13.49 21.63
C MET A 537 2.03 13.18 21.03
N GLY A 538 2.45 13.97 20.05
CA GLY A 538 3.82 13.97 19.55
C GLY A 538 4.77 14.78 20.45
N VAL A 539 6.05 14.67 20.17
CA VAL A 539 7.09 15.38 20.97
C VAL A 539 6.91 16.90 20.90
N LEU A 540 6.52 17.44 19.74
CA LEU A 540 6.38 18.88 19.57
C LEU A 540 5.16 19.48 20.29
N GLU A 541 4.16 18.68 20.55
CA GLU A 541 2.95 19.10 21.28
C GLU A 541 3.16 19.18 22.79
N THR A 542 4.22 18.57 23.32
CA THR A 542 4.55 18.58 24.76
C THR A 542 5.10 19.91 25.26
N ARG A 543 5.39 20.84 24.38
CA ARG A 543 5.99 22.16 24.71
C ARG A 543 5.17 22.90 25.76
N ASN A 544 5.86 23.36 26.82
CA ASN A 544 5.26 24.10 27.93
C ASN A 544 4.23 23.31 28.74
N LEU A 545 4.21 21.98 28.61
CA LEU A 545 3.33 21.12 29.37
C LEU A 545 4.14 20.23 30.31
N ASP A 546 3.63 20.06 31.50
CA ASP A 546 4.24 19.25 32.54
C ASP A 546 3.35 18.06 32.89
N PHE A 547 3.96 16.87 33.02
CA PHE A 547 3.26 15.62 33.32
C PHE A 547 3.91 14.91 34.50
N GLU A 548 3.13 14.17 35.25
CA GLU A 548 3.61 13.37 36.40
C GLU A 548 4.08 11.98 35.97
N HIS A 549 3.36 11.39 34.99
CA HIS A 549 3.63 10.08 34.41
C HIS A 549 3.81 10.22 32.90
N ILE A 550 4.92 9.73 32.38
CA ILE A 550 5.26 9.83 30.96
C ILE A 550 5.64 8.48 30.40
N LEU A 551 5.05 8.13 29.27
CA LEU A 551 5.48 7.05 28.42
C LEU A 551 5.86 7.61 27.06
N VAL A 552 7.12 7.44 26.65
CA VAL A 552 7.57 7.83 25.31
C VAL A 552 7.83 6.59 24.48
N LEU A 553 7.22 6.52 23.30
CA LEU A 553 7.34 5.41 22.36
C LEU A 553 8.24 5.78 21.20
N SER A 554 8.94 4.78 20.64
CA SER A 554 9.89 4.94 19.52
C SER A 554 11.03 5.93 19.79
N CYS A 555 11.59 5.89 21.01
CA CYS A 555 12.78 6.67 21.37
C CYS A 555 14.05 6.16 20.66
N ASN A 556 14.01 6.09 19.34
CA ASN A 556 15.11 5.63 18.51
C ASN A 556 15.89 6.78 17.90
N GLU A 557 17.18 6.53 17.62
CA GLU A 557 17.98 7.45 16.80
C GLU A 557 17.34 7.66 15.43
N GLY A 558 17.30 8.89 14.96
CA GLY A 558 16.59 9.27 13.71
C GLY A 558 15.09 9.55 13.87
N LYS A 559 14.45 9.04 14.94
CA LYS A 559 13.08 9.41 15.33
C LYS A 559 13.07 10.50 16.40
N LEU A 560 14.01 10.42 17.32
CA LEU A 560 14.26 11.41 18.35
C LEU A 560 15.79 11.57 18.53
N PRO A 561 16.43 12.59 17.97
CA PRO A 561 15.86 13.71 17.19
C PRO A 561 15.39 13.36 15.78
N LYS A 562 14.31 14.00 15.32
CA LYS A 562 13.78 13.85 13.97
C LYS A 562 14.34 14.92 13.03
N GLY A 563 14.50 14.58 11.74
CA GLY A 563 14.86 15.55 10.70
C GLY A 563 16.30 16.05 10.76
N VAL A 564 17.20 15.29 11.40
CA VAL A 564 18.64 15.59 11.44
C VAL A 564 19.27 15.54 10.03
N ASN A 565 18.67 14.76 9.13
CA ASN A 565 19.14 14.56 7.75
C ASN A 565 18.21 15.22 6.70
N ASP A 566 17.50 16.29 7.05
CA ASP A 566 16.62 16.98 6.11
C ASP A 566 17.41 17.52 4.90
N ALA A 567 16.86 17.28 3.71
CA ALA A 567 17.43 17.78 2.48
C ALA A 567 17.43 19.33 2.43
N SER A 568 18.43 19.91 1.85
CA SER A 568 18.53 21.34 1.55
C SER A 568 19.43 21.56 0.34
N PHE A 569 19.13 22.55 -0.49
CA PHE A 569 20.04 22.98 -1.55
C PHE A 569 21.24 23.76 -1.01
N ILE A 570 21.10 24.36 0.18
CA ILE A 570 22.16 25.17 0.77
C ILE A 570 23.07 24.27 1.60
N PRO A 571 24.37 24.12 1.25
CA PRO A 571 25.33 23.31 1.99
C PRO A 571 25.47 23.73 3.44
N TYR A 572 25.80 22.76 4.33
CA TYR A 572 25.95 22.97 5.77
C TYR A 572 26.93 24.13 6.12
N SER A 573 28.08 24.17 5.45
CA SER A 573 29.08 25.23 5.66
C SER A 573 28.54 26.63 5.37
N LEU A 574 27.75 26.78 4.31
CA LEU A 574 27.08 28.05 3.99
C LEU A 574 25.97 28.35 4.99
N ARG A 575 25.17 27.37 5.37
CA ARG A 575 24.15 27.56 6.42
C ARG A 575 24.79 28.09 7.71
N LYS A 576 25.89 27.48 8.12
CA LYS A 576 26.62 27.90 9.32
C LYS A 576 27.25 29.31 9.18
N ALA A 577 27.85 29.61 8.02
CA ALA A 577 28.50 30.89 7.76
C ALA A 577 27.52 32.09 7.73
N TYR A 578 26.30 31.86 7.20
CA TYR A 578 25.25 32.88 7.10
C TYR A 578 24.19 32.82 8.19
N GLY A 579 24.42 32.02 9.25
CA GLY A 579 23.52 31.93 10.40
C GLY A 579 22.16 31.31 10.11
N LEU A 580 22.07 30.49 9.04
CA LEU A 580 20.87 29.71 8.74
C LEU A 580 20.76 28.53 9.73
N THR A 581 19.57 27.95 9.80
CA THR A 581 19.32 26.81 10.67
C THR A 581 20.14 25.58 10.23
N THR A 582 20.97 25.05 11.12
CA THR A 582 21.83 23.88 10.90
C THR A 582 21.29 22.65 11.60
N VAL A 583 21.88 21.49 11.30
CA VAL A 583 21.59 20.21 12.00
C VAL A 583 21.83 20.35 13.50
N ASP A 584 22.93 21.01 13.90
CA ASP A 584 23.28 21.24 15.33
C ASP A 584 22.19 22.02 16.06
N ASN A 585 21.58 23.00 15.37
CA ASN A 585 20.46 23.75 15.92
C ASN A 585 19.24 22.86 16.16
N LYS A 586 18.93 21.97 15.19
CA LYS A 586 17.82 21.01 15.32
C LYS A 586 18.06 20.03 16.49
N VAL A 587 19.26 19.49 16.60
CA VAL A 587 19.62 18.61 17.72
C VAL A 587 19.43 19.32 19.06
N ALA A 588 19.91 20.56 19.22
CA ALA A 588 19.73 21.34 20.44
C ALA A 588 18.25 21.59 20.78
N ILE A 589 17.39 21.83 19.77
CA ILE A 589 15.96 22.01 19.96
C ILE A 589 15.31 20.72 20.49
N TYR A 590 15.62 19.57 19.87
CA TYR A 590 15.07 18.28 20.33
C TYR A 590 15.63 17.86 21.69
N ALA A 591 16.88 18.14 21.97
CA ALA A 591 17.49 17.95 23.31
C ALA A 591 16.71 18.72 24.37
N TYR A 592 16.41 19.99 24.10
CA TYR A 592 15.58 20.79 25.00
C TYR A 592 14.18 20.16 25.19
N TYR A 593 13.49 19.79 24.14
CA TYR A 593 12.14 19.20 24.27
C TYR A 593 12.17 17.90 25.07
N PHE A 594 13.17 17.05 24.85
CA PHE A 594 13.34 15.82 25.60
C PHE A 594 13.57 16.08 27.09
N HIS A 595 14.54 16.92 27.45
CA HIS A 595 14.86 17.20 28.85
C HIS A 595 13.76 18.00 29.56
N SER A 596 13.16 18.98 28.87
CA SER A 596 12.03 19.77 29.38
C SER A 596 10.81 18.88 29.68
N LEU A 597 10.53 17.88 28.82
CA LEU A 597 9.46 16.92 29.07
C LEU A 597 9.70 16.13 30.37
N LEU A 598 10.94 15.72 30.62
CA LEU A 598 11.30 14.87 31.79
C LEU A 598 11.53 15.65 33.07
N GLN A 599 11.86 16.94 33.01
CA GLN A 599 12.36 17.70 34.17
C GLN A 599 11.42 17.65 35.39
N ARG A 600 10.11 17.77 35.23
CA ARG A 600 9.13 17.77 36.35
C ARG A 600 8.35 16.45 36.50
N SER A 601 8.71 15.45 35.74
CA SER A 601 8.07 14.13 35.82
C SER A 601 8.71 13.25 36.87
N ASN A 602 7.91 12.43 37.55
CA ASN A 602 8.40 11.54 38.60
C ASN A 602 8.48 10.09 38.11
N ASP A 603 7.64 9.69 37.15
CA ASP A 603 7.52 8.32 36.64
C ASP A 603 7.64 8.37 35.10
N ILE A 604 8.78 7.89 34.61
CA ILE A 604 9.22 8.05 33.23
C ILE A 604 9.51 6.68 32.63
N THR A 605 8.84 6.33 31.55
CA THR A 605 9.10 5.11 30.79
C THR A 605 9.47 5.48 29.34
N LEU A 606 10.65 5.06 28.89
CA LEU A 606 11.14 5.31 27.55
C LEU A 606 11.27 3.97 26.79
N CYS A 607 10.49 3.81 25.71
CA CYS A 607 10.49 2.62 24.87
C CYS A 607 11.24 2.87 23.57
N TYR A 608 12.06 1.90 23.14
CA TYR A 608 12.76 1.95 21.89
C TYR A 608 12.74 0.60 21.18
N ASN A 609 12.88 0.60 19.87
CA ASN A 609 12.99 -0.61 19.05
C ASN A 609 14.47 -1.02 18.97
N ASN A 610 14.76 -2.30 19.22
CA ASN A 610 16.11 -2.87 19.16
C ASN A 610 16.28 -3.88 18.00
N ALA A 611 15.28 -4.06 17.14
CA ALA A 611 15.38 -4.93 15.99
C ALA A 611 16.18 -4.29 14.84
N THR A 612 16.80 -5.13 14.04
CA THR A 612 17.44 -4.71 12.80
C THR A 612 16.43 -4.85 11.67
N GLU A 613 16.07 -3.73 11.06
CA GLU A 613 15.15 -3.69 9.92
C GLU A 613 15.86 -2.99 8.74
N ASP A 614 15.79 -3.57 7.52
CA ASP A 614 16.42 -3.04 6.30
C ASP A 614 17.91 -2.67 6.42
N GLY A 615 18.67 -3.43 7.25
CA GLY A 615 20.10 -3.21 7.44
C GLY A 615 20.45 -2.05 8.38
N GLN A 616 19.45 -1.41 9.00
CA GLN A 616 19.64 -0.42 10.08
C GLN A 616 19.37 -1.08 11.42
N SER A 617 20.34 -1.02 12.34
CA SER A 617 20.14 -1.46 13.71
C SER A 617 19.20 -0.49 14.43
N GLY A 618 18.19 -1.01 15.14
CA GLY A 618 17.37 -0.21 16.02
C GLY A 618 18.20 0.30 17.22
N GLU A 619 18.75 1.50 17.11
CA GLU A 619 19.53 2.13 18.20
C GLU A 619 18.64 3.03 19.05
N MET A 620 18.90 3.01 20.39
CA MET A 620 18.22 3.96 21.25
C MET A 620 18.68 5.40 20.94
N SER A 621 17.80 6.34 21.16
CA SER A 621 18.09 7.77 20.97
C SER A 621 19.34 8.20 21.73
N ARG A 622 20.15 9.06 21.10
CA ARG A 622 21.32 9.68 21.76
C ARG A 622 20.96 10.37 23.07
N PHE A 623 19.75 10.91 23.20
CA PHE A 623 19.29 11.53 24.44
C PHE A 623 19.05 10.53 25.56
N MET A 624 18.60 9.31 25.24
CA MET A 624 18.52 8.21 26.20
C MET A 624 19.93 7.78 26.67
N LEU A 625 20.89 7.71 25.73
CA LEU A 625 22.29 7.40 26.05
C LEU A 625 22.90 8.48 26.89
N GLN A 626 22.66 9.76 26.60
CA GLN A 626 23.12 10.90 27.36
C GLN A 626 22.57 10.85 28.79
N LEU A 627 21.27 10.64 28.96
CA LEU A 627 20.65 10.51 30.26
C LEU A 627 21.24 9.35 31.08
N LEU A 628 21.56 8.23 30.45
CA LEU A 628 22.19 7.08 31.08
C LEU A 628 23.59 7.33 31.59
N VAL A 629 24.38 8.16 30.86
CA VAL A 629 25.79 8.41 31.15
C VAL A 629 25.95 9.64 32.08
N GLU A 630 25.16 10.68 31.87
CA GLU A 630 25.34 11.98 32.51
C GLU A 630 24.42 12.19 33.73
N SER A 631 23.27 11.50 33.81
CA SER A 631 22.39 11.63 34.96
C SER A 631 22.83 10.74 36.13
N HIS A 632 22.46 11.15 37.36
CA HIS A 632 22.69 10.37 38.58
C HIS A 632 21.50 9.43 38.91
N HIS A 633 20.55 9.32 38.04
CA HIS A 633 19.37 8.51 38.28
C HIS A 633 19.63 7.01 38.05
N ASP A 634 19.05 6.19 38.91
CA ASP A 634 19.01 4.77 38.71
C ASP A 634 17.98 4.46 37.61
N ILE A 635 18.40 3.82 36.51
CA ILE A 635 17.58 3.52 35.36
C ILE A 635 17.35 2.02 35.28
N GLU A 636 16.11 1.59 35.49
CA GLU A 636 15.70 0.21 35.31
C GLU A 636 15.59 -0.14 33.82
N ARG A 637 15.95 -1.38 33.45
CA ARG A 637 15.91 -1.83 32.06
C ARG A 637 15.14 -3.12 31.92
N PHE A 638 14.18 -3.11 31.02
CA PHE A 638 13.37 -4.28 30.66
C PHE A 638 13.33 -4.50 29.14
N SER A 639 13.04 -5.75 28.76
CA SER A 639 12.79 -6.12 27.37
C SER A 639 11.38 -6.66 27.22
N LEU A 640 10.64 -6.13 26.26
CA LEU A 640 9.36 -6.69 25.84
C LEU A 640 9.64 -7.77 24.78
N ILE A 641 9.35 -8.99 25.15
CA ILE A 641 9.46 -10.14 24.25
C ILE A 641 8.04 -10.47 23.81
N ALA A 642 7.81 -10.46 22.48
CA ALA A 642 6.58 -11.01 21.94
C ALA A 642 6.50 -12.47 22.37
N GLY A 643 5.41 -12.84 23.02
CA GLY A 643 5.17 -14.23 23.38
C GLY A 643 5.33 -15.09 22.13
N GLN A 644 6.40 -15.83 22.02
CA GLN A 644 6.55 -16.81 20.97
C GLN A 644 5.52 -17.88 21.23
N ASN A 645 4.55 -17.94 20.33
CA ASN A 645 3.67 -19.09 20.27
C ASN A 645 4.54 -20.26 19.76
N THR A 646 5.20 -20.95 20.70
CA THR A 646 6.05 -22.11 20.43
C THR A 646 5.26 -23.35 20.01
N LEU A 647 3.95 -23.27 20.11
CA LEU A 647 3.07 -24.27 19.53
C LEU A 647 3.08 -24.05 18.01
N ARG A 648 3.93 -24.81 17.30
CA ARG A 648 3.68 -25.05 15.89
C ARG A 648 2.24 -25.53 15.79
N PRO A 649 1.41 -24.91 14.93
CA PRO A 649 0.06 -25.39 14.77
C PRO A 649 0.14 -26.87 14.39
N THR A 650 -0.39 -27.73 15.25
CA THR A 650 -0.61 -29.13 14.92
C THR A 650 -1.71 -29.13 13.87
N TYR A 651 -1.39 -29.55 12.67
CA TYR A 651 -2.36 -29.68 11.59
C TYR A 651 -3.34 -30.79 11.93
N GLU A 652 -4.45 -30.44 12.57
CA GLU A 652 -5.47 -31.41 12.90
C GLU A 652 -6.15 -31.93 11.63
N PRO A 653 -6.23 -33.25 11.44
CA PRO A 653 -6.99 -33.83 10.36
C PRO A 653 -8.47 -33.44 10.47
N ILE A 654 -9.16 -33.32 9.34
CA ILE A 654 -10.59 -33.01 9.30
C ILE A 654 -11.38 -34.31 9.19
N GLU A 655 -12.26 -34.60 10.13
CA GLU A 655 -13.10 -35.79 10.10
C GLU A 655 -14.07 -35.79 8.91
N LYS A 656 -14.22 -36.93 8.24
CA LYS A 656 -15.15 -37.12 7.13
C LYS A 656 -16.56 -37.32 7.68
N LYS A 657 -17.30 -36.22 7.87
CA LYS A 657 -18.71 -36.26 8.30
C LYS A 657 -19.61 -36.77 7.17
N LEU A 658 -20.72 -37.41 7.51
CA LEU A 658 -21.71 -37.92 6.55
C LEU A 658 -22.21 -36.86 5.56
N HIS A 659 -22.32 -35.61 5.99
CA HIS A 659 -22.65 -34.47 5.13
C HIS A 659 -21.62 -34.27 4.01
N ALA A 660 -20.31 -34.28 4.34
CA ALA A 660 -19.23 -34.16 3.38
C ALA A 660 -19.28 -35.28 2.34
N LEU A 661 -19.46 -36.51 2.77
CA LEU A 661 -19.58 -37.68 1.87
C LEU A 661 -20.83 -37.61 1.00
N SER A 662 -21.95 -37.07 1.49
CA SER A 662 -23.14 -36.86 0.68
C SER A 662 -22.97 -35.83 -0.41
N GLN A 663 -22.19 -34.75 -0.14
CA GLN A 663 -21.88 -33.75 -1.16
C GLN A 663 -21.01 -34.34 -2.27
N LEU A 664 -19.96 -35.08 -1.94
CA LEU A 664 -19.12 -35.78 -2.92
C LEU A 664 -19.91 -36.79 -3.78
N LYS A 665 -20.88 -37.47 -3.21
CA LYS A 665 -21.77 -38.43 -3.95
C LYS A 665 -22.61 -37.72 -5.01
N ASN A 666 -22.99 -36.47 -4.79
CA ASN A 666 -23.84 -35.71 -5.72
C ASN A 666 -23.06 -35.08 -6.89
N LEU A 667 -21.75 -35.27 -6.98
CA LEU A 667 -20.98 -34.81 -8.13
C LEU A 667 -21.39 -35.51 -9.41
N LYS A 668 -21.56 -34.76 -10.48
CA LYS A 668 -21.98 -35.26 -11.77
C LYS A 668 -20.97 -36.22 -12.42
N MET A 669 -19.69 -35.98 -12.19
CA MET A 669 -18.58 -36.71 -12.77
C MET A 669 -17.30 -36.50 -11.97
N LEU A 670 -16.57 -37.56 -11.67
CA LEU A 670 -15.24 -37.50 -11.08
C LEU A 670 -14.19 -37.32 -12.20
N THR A 671 -13.46 -36.21 -12.17
CA THR A 671 -12.45 -35.94 -13.18
C THR A 671 -11.04 -36.36 -12.69
N PRO A 672 -10.05 -36.54 -13.57
CA PRO A 672 -8.66 -36.73 -13.17
C PRO A 672 -8.14 -35.65 -12.26
N THR A 673 -8.53 -34.38 -12.49
CA THR A 673 -8.17 -33.26 -11.64
C THR A 673 -8.71 -33.42 -10.21
N PHE A 674 -9.93 -33.94 -10.05
CA PHE A 674 -10.51 -34.25 -8.76
C PHE A 674 -9.66 -35.29 -8.00
N LEU A 675 -9.32 -36.41 -8.68
CA LEU A 675 -8.52 -37.49 -8.11
C LEU A 675 -7.10 -37.00 -7.74
N ASN A 676 -6.48 -36.26 -8.64
CA ASN A 676 -5.15 -35.70 -8.43
C ASN A 676 -5.11 -34.67 -7.30
N THR A 677 -6.18 -33.91 -7.09
CA THR A 677 -6.26 -32.97 -5.94
C THR A 677 -6.27 -33.71 -4.63
N TYR A 678 -7.00 -34.85 -4.55
CA TYR A 678 -7.02 -35.71 -3.37
C TYR A 678 -5.63 -36.31 -3.08
N LEU A 679 -4.98 -36.88 -4.11
CA LEU A 679 -3.62 -37.40 -4.00
C LEU A 679 -2.61 -36.32 -3.60
N ARG A 680 -2.79 -35.09 -4.04
CA ARG A 680 -1.89 -33.98 -3.73
C ARG A 680 -1.99 -33.53 -2.29
N CYS A 681 -3.20 -33.31 -1.80
CA CYS A 681 -3.52 -32.95 -0.42
C CYS A 681 -5.00 -33.13 -0.11
N GLU A 682 -5.32 -34.03 0.83
CA GLU A 682 -6.71 -34.31 1.20
C GLU A 682 -7.42 -33.10 1.82
N LYS A 683 -6.71 -32.22 2.55
CA LYS A 683 -7.28 -30.95 3.06
C LYS A 683 -7.58 -29.95 1.93
N GLN A 684 -6.70 -29.83 0.94
CA GLN A 684 -6.98 -29.01 -0.24
C GLN A 684 -8.22 -29.51 -0.97
N PHE A 685 -8.33 -30.83 -1.09
CA PHE A 685 -9.48 -31.49 -1.67
C PHE A 685 -10.77 -31.18 -0.90
N TYR A 686 -10.72 -31.24 0.46
CA TYR A 686 -11.84 -30.92 1.32
C TYR A 686 -12.33 -29.48 1.08
N TYR A 687 -11.44 -28.50 1.15
CA TYR A 687 -11.82 -27.10 0.96
C TYR A 687 -12.42 -26.85 -0.43
N LYS A 688 -11.83 -27.44 -1.45
CA LYS A 688 -12.25 -27.21 -2.85
C LYS A 688 -13.55 -27.91 -3.21
N TYR A 689 -13.71 -29.19 -2.85
CA TYR A 689 -14.81 -30.02 -3.36
C TYR A 689 -15.89 -30.32 -2.32
N VAL A 690 -15.61 -30.24 -1.05
CA VAL A 690 -16.59 -30.46 0.04
C VAL A 690 -17.15 -29.12 0.50
N GLU A 691 -16.30 -28.18 0.86
CA GLU A 691 -16.71 -26.82 1.29
C GLU A 691 -17.03 -25.90 0.11
N GLY A 692 -16.62 -26.27 -1.10
CA GLY A 692 -16.89 -25.46 -2.31
C GLY A 692 -16.20 -24.10 -2.32
N LEU A 693 -15.08 -23.96 -1.59
CA LEU A 693 -14.34 -22.70 -1.56
C LEU A 693 -13.69 -22.44 -2.91
N VAL A 694 -14.05 -21.34 -3.52
CA VAL A 694 -13.48 -20.89 -4.79
C VAL A 694 -12.26 -20.03 -4.50
N GLU A 695 -11.15 -20.29 -5.18
CA GLU A 695 -10.00 -19.39 -5.17
C GLU A 695 -10.44 -18.03 -5.68
N PRO A 696 -10.11 -16.91 -4.98
CA PRO A 696 -10.32 -15.62 -5.58
C PRO A 696 -9.50 -15.59 -6.89
N ASP A 697 -10.17 -15.42 -8.01
CA ASP A 697 -9.47 -15.16 -9.26
C ASP A 697 -8.71 -13.85 -9.07
N GLU A 698 -7.39 -13.90 -8.86
CA GLU A 698 -6.50 -12.76 -9.05
C GLU A 698 -6.48 -12.49 -10.54
N ILE A 699 -7.46 -11.71 -10.99
CA ILE A 699 -7.58 -11.33 -12.39
C ILE A 699 -6.60 -10.17 -12.61
N ASP A 700 -5.36 -10.51 -12.87
CA ASP A 700 -4.44 -9.57 -13.49
C ASP A 700 -4.69 -9.63 -15.00
N GLU A 701 -5.52 -8.70 -15.49
CA GLU A 701 -6.00 -8.67 -16.89
C GLU A 701 -4.88 -8.49 -17.90
N ASP A 702 -3.71 -8.07 -17.45
CA ASP A 702 -2.55 -7.83 -18.29
C ASP A 702 -1.68 -9.08 -18.45
N GLU A 703 -1.83 -10.08 -17.57
CA GLU A 703 -1.07 -11.32 -17.63
C GLU A 703 -1.90 -12.47 -18.21
N VAL A 704 -1.42 -13.00 -19.32
CA VAL A 704 -1.82 -14.32 -19.78
C VAL A 704 -1.09 -15.34 -18.92
N ASP A 705 -1.74 -15.79 -17.83
CA ASP A 705 -1.19 -16.81 -16.97
C ASP A 705 -1.01 -18.15 -17.69
N ASN A 706 -0.32 -19.11 -17.08
CA ASN A 706 -0.06 -20.41 -17.70
C ASN A 706 -1.33 -21.19 -18.05
N LYS A 707 -2.42 -20.99 -17.30
CA LYS A 707 -3.70 -21.65 -17.51
C LYS A 707 -4.43 -21.05 -18.72
N VAL A 708 -4.52 -19.71 -18.77
CA VAL A 708 -5.11 -18.98 -19.89
C VAL A 708 -4.31 -19.22 -21.17
N PHE A 709 -2.96 -19.22 -21.07
CA PHE A 709 -2.10 -19.55 -22.19
C PHE A 709 -2.39 -20.95 -22.76
N GLY A 710 -2.53 -21.95 -21.86
CA GLY A 710 -2.91 -23.31 -22.23
C GLY A 710 -4.27 -23.36 -22.95
N ASN A 711 -5.30 -22.71 -22.39
CA ASN A 711 -6.63 -22.67 -22.97
C ASN A 711 -6.65 -22.03 -24.37
N ILE A 712 -5.93 -20.91 -24.56
CA ILE A 712 -5.81 -20.26 -25.87
C ILE A 712 -5.14 -21.20 -26.88
N PHE A 713 -4.07 -21.91 -26.46
CA PHE A 713 -3.42 -22.87 -27.33
C PHE A 713 -4.32 -24.03 -27.70
N HIS A 714 -5.03 -24.67 -26.76
CA HIS A 714 -5.97 -25.75 -27.00
C HIS A 714 -7.08 -25.31 -27.97
N ARG A 715 -7.63 -24.10 -27.71
CA ARG A 715 -8.68 -23.56 -28.61
C ARG A 715 -8.14 -23.28 -30.02
N ALA A 716 -6.95 -22.74 -30.15
CA ALA A 716 -6.32 -22.50 -31.46
C ALA A 716 -6.04 -23.82 -32.21
N ALA A 717 -5.60 -24.87 -31.50
CA ALA A 717 -5.40 -26.20 -32.07
C ALA A 717 -6.71 -26.83 -32.51
N GLU A 718 -7.78 -26.76 -31.70
CA GLU A 718 -9.12 -27.21 -32.07
C GLU A 718 -9.60 -26.51 -33.34
N LEU A 719 -9.55 -25.16 -33.38
CA LEU A 719 -9.94 -24.35 -34.52
C LEU A 719 -9.16 -24.71 -35.80
N PHE A 720 -7.86 -25.02 -35.64
CA PHE A 720 -7.03 -25.43 -36.77
C PHE A 720 -7.53 -26.71 -37.43
N TYR A 721 -7.77 -27.76 -36.62
CA TYR A 721 -8.23 -29.04 -37.18
C TYR A 721 -9.69 -28.98 -37.66
N LEU A 722 -10.56 -28.22 -37.00
CA LEU A 722 -11.92 -27.97 -37.50
C LEU A 722 -11.90 -27.26 -38.88
N GLY A 723 -10.91 -26.41 -39.13
CA GLY A 723 -10.70 -25.75 -40.41
C GLY A 723 -10.27 -26.68 -41.55
N LEU A 724 -9.76 -27.88 -41.24
CA LEU A 724 -9.44 -28.92 -42.22
C LEU A 724 -10.62 -29.82 -42.58
N ALA A 725 -11.72 -29.77 -41.80
CA ALA A 725 -12.89 -30.58 -41.97
C ALA A 725 -13.79 -30.06 -43.12
N SER A 726 -14.44 -30.96 -43.84
CA SER A 726 -15.47 -30.60 -44.79
C SER A 726 -16.77 -30.14 -44.08
N SER A 727 -17.54 -29.31 -44.70
CA SER A 727 -18.75 -28.73 -44.11
C SER A 727 -19.79 -29.76 -43.65
N ASP A 728 -19.79 -30.94 -44.24
CA ASP A 728 -20.66 -32.05 -43.87
C ASP A 728 -20.21 -32.85 -42.64
N ALA A 729 -18.97 -32.66 -42.23
CA ALA A 729 -18.39 -33.23 -41.02
C ALA A 729 -18.53 -32.31 -39.78
N LEU A 730 -19.06 -31.11 -39.93
CA LEU A 730 -19.20 -30.09 -38.89
C LEU A 730 -20.68 -29.88 -38.54
N THR A 731 -20.93 -29.57 -37.27
CA THR A 731 -22.22 -29.07 -36.77
C THR A 731 -21.99 -27.92 -35.83
N THR A 732 -23.03 -27.14 -35.56
CA THR A 732 -22.98 -26.07 -34.58
C THR A 732 -23.76 -26.49 -33.34
N ASP A 733 -23.12 -26.37 -32.19
CA ASP A 733 -23.76 -26.68 -30.91
C ASP A 733 -24.77 -25.60 -30.49
N GLY A 734 -25.46 -25.80 -29.34
CA GLY A 734 -26.44 -24.84 -28.81
C GLY A 734 -25.86 -23.48 -28.40
N LYS A 735 -24.54 -23.34 -28.36
CA LYS A 735 -23.81 -22.11 -28.07
C LYS A 735 -23.26 -21.43 -29.33
N GLY A 736 -23.46 -22.06 -30.49
CA GLY A 736 -22.95 -21.53 -31.77
C GLY A 736 -21.51 -21.97 -32.09
N GLU A 737 -20.92 -22.89 -31.33
CA GLU A 737 -19.57 -23.41 -31.56
C GLU A 737 -19.58 -24.56 -32.57
N LEU A 738 -18.58 -24.58 -33.48
CA LEU A 738 -18.39 -25.68 -34.41
C LEU A 738 -17.89 -26.92 -33.71
N LYS A 739 -18.50 -28.07 -33.95
CA LYS A 739 -18.10 -29.37 -33.41
C LYS A 739 -17.96 -30.40 -34.50
N LEU A 740 -17.03 -31.30 -34.34
CA LEU A 740 -16.81 -32.42 -35.29
C LEU A 740 -17.86 -33.51 -35.05
N THR A 741 -18.55 -33.92 -36.13
CA THR A 741 -19.57 -34.98 -36.09
C THR A 741 -19.15 -36.26 -36.82
N ARG A 742 -18.15 -36.17 -37.69
CA ARG A 742 -17.61 -37.33 -38.44
C ARG A 742 -16.07 -37.28 -38.43
N PRO A 743 -15.41 -38.43 -38.44
CA PRO A 743 -13.97 -38.48 -38.56
C PRO A 743 -13.44 -37.76 -39.80
N ILE A 744 -12.29 -37.14 -39.68
CA ILE A 744 -11.59 -36.45 -40.76
C ILE A 744 -10.21 -37.09 -41.00
N VAL A 745 -9.90 -37.39 -42.25
CA VAL A 745 -8.57 -37.85 -42.65
C VAL A 745 -7.71 -36.62 -42.91
N VAL A 746 -6.59 -36.54 -42.20
CA VAL A 746 -5.63 -35.45 -42.32
C VAL A 746 -4.44 -35.92 -43.14
N SER A 747 -4.26 -35.35 -44.34
CA SER A 747 -3.14 -35.66 -45.21
C SER A 747 -1.94 -34.76 -45.00
N LYS A 748 -0.76 -35.21 -45.42
CA LYS A 748 0.45 -34.45 -45.36
C LYS A 748 0.38 -33.17 -46.19
N GLU A 749 -0.24 -33.23 -47.36
CA GLU A 749 -0.41 -32.13 -48.32
C GLU A 749 -1.28 -31.02 -47.72
N GLN A 750 -2.37 -31.39 -47.01
CA GLN A 750 -3.23 -30.40 -46.33
C GLN A 750 -2.44 -29.65 -45.25
N LEU A 751 -1.62 -30.34 -44.45
CA LEU A 751 -0.80 -29.74 -43.40
C LEU A 751 0.33 -28.86 -43.98
N GLU A 752 0.97 -29.28 -45.09
CA GLU A 752 1.95 -28.47 -45.80
C GLU A 752 1.36 -27.18 -46.38
N GLN A 753 0.13 -27.27 -46.93
CA GLN A 753 -0.59 -26.11 -47.45
C GLN A 753 -0.97 -25.12 -46.33
N ALA A 754 -1.43 -25.61 -45.19
CA ALA A 754 -1.76 -24.81 -44.03
C ALA A 754 -0.54 -24.10 -43.44
N LEU A 755 0.62 -24.74 -43.40
CA LEU A 755 1.86 -24.11 -42.98
C LEU A 755 2.36 -22.98 -43.90
N LYS A 756 2.02 -23.04 -45.18
CA LYS A 756 2.38 -21.97 -46.15
C LYS A 756 1.50 -20.72 -45.98
N ASP A 757 0.29 -20.88 -45.43
CA ASP A 757 -0.59 -19.75 -45.16
C ASP A 757 -0.37 -19.21 -43.75
N GLU A 758 0.62 -18.36 -43.59
CA GLU A 758 0.91 -17.71 -42.30
C GLU A 758 -0.29 -16.91 -41.77
N SER A 759 -1.07 -16.30 -42.66
CA SER A 759 -2.22 -15.50 -42.26
C SER A 759 -3.34 -16.31 -41.63
N LEU A 760 -3.47 -17.58 -42.00
CA LEU A 760 -4.43 -18.51 -41.43
C LEU A 760 -4.15 -18.76 -39.95
N ILE A 761 -2.88 -19.09 -39.60
CA ILE A 761 -2.50 -19.39 -38.23
C ILE A 761 -2.74 -18.18 -37.32
N TYR A 762 -2.33 -16.98 -37.76
CA TYR A 762 -2.57 -15.77 -36.95
C TYR A 762 -4.06 -15.45 -36.78
N ARG A 763 -4.90 -15.69 -37.78
CA ARG A 763 -6.36 -15.51 -37.66
C ARG A 763 -6.98 -16.47 -36.65
N LEU A 764 -6.54 -17.73 -36.64
CA LEU A 764 -7.03 -18.74 -35.70
C LEU A 764 -6.59 -18.43 -34.26
N VAL A 765 -5.34 -17.99 -34.10
CA VAL A 765 -4.83 -17.54 -32.78
C VAL A 765 -5.57 -16.29 -32.31
N ASP A 766 -5.83 -15.31 -33.18
CA ASP A 766 -6.65 -14.14 -32.83
C ASP A 766 -8.07 -14.50 -32.43
N GLN A 767 -8.66 -15.52 -33.08
CA GLN A 767 -9.97 -16.02 -32.69
C GLN A 767 -9.92 -16.70 -31.31
N ALA A 768 -8.91 -17.53 -31.06
CA ALA A 768 -8.74 -18.18 -29.77
C ALA A 768 -8.51 -17.17 -28.63
N PHE A 769 -7.72 -16.10 -28.85
CA PHE A 769 -7.59 -15.00 -27.90
C PHE A 769 -8.91 -14.30 -27.62
N ARG A 770 -9.71 -14.03 -28.65
CA ARG A 770 -11.05 -13.41 -28.48
C ARG A 770 -11.96 -14.28 -27.62
N GLU A 771 -11.98 -15.58 -27.89
CA GLU A 771 -12.88 -16.52 -27.21
C GLU A 771 -12.42 -16.84 -25.79
N GLU A 772 -11.11 -17.05 -25.58
CA GLU A 772 -10.59 -17.53 -24.29
C GLU A 772 -10.13 -16.41 -23.35
N LEU A 773 -9.51 -15.35 -23.86
CA LEU A 773 -9.05 -14.24 -23.02
C LEU A 773 -10.11 -13.15 -22.91
N PHE A 774 -10.60 -12.65 -24.05
CA PHE A 774 -11.52 -11.53 -24.07
C PHE A 774 -12.99 -11.92 -23.86
N LYS A 775 -13.31 -13.24 -23.93
CA LYS A 775 -14.66 -13.81 -23.81
C LYS A 775 -15.69 -13.14 -24.74
N VAL A 776 -15.26 -12.75 -25.95
CA VAL A 776 -16.08 -12.08 -26.96
C VAL A 776 -16.23 -12.97 -28.19
N SER A 777 -17.43 -13.42 -28.47
CA SER A 777 -17.74 -14.26 -29.64
C SER A 777 -18.03 -13.48 -30.92
N ALA A 778 -18.17 -12.13 -30.85
CA ALA A 778 -18.53 -11.31 -32.03
C ALA A 778 -17.38 -11.25 -33.05
N ALA A 779 -17.66 -11.68 -34.29
CA ALA A 779 -16.67 -11.73 -35.36
C ALA A 779 -16.07 -10.38 -35.77
N GLY A 780 -16.70 -9.26 -35.42
CA GLY A 780 -16.24 -7.91 -35.72
C GLY A 780 -15.32 -7.28 -34.68
N TYR A 781 -15.17 -7.91 -33.50
CA TYR A 781 -14.31 -7.38 -32.44
C TYR A 781 -12.84 -7.58 -32.78
N ARG A 782 -12.05 -6.50 -32.77
CA ARG A 782 -10.60 -6.53 -32.94
C ARG A 782 -9.94 -6.20 -31.59
N PRO A 783 -9.34 -7.18 -30.89
CA PRO A 783 -8.68 -6.92 -29.61
C PRO A 783 -7.47 -6.00 -29.79
N LYS A 784 -7.31 -5.06 -28.87
CA LYS A 784 -6.06 -4.30 -28.71
C LYS A 784 -5.18 -5.05 -27.73
N TYR A 785 -4.12 -5.66 -28.23
CA TYR A 785 -3.18 -6.41 -27.43
C TYR A 785 -2.20 -5.47 -26.72
N ASN A 786 -1.85 -5.79 -25.47
CA ASN A 786 -0.68 -5.20 -24.81
C ASN A 786 0.61 -5.90 -25.27
N GLY A 787 1.79 -5.39 -24.83
CA GLY A 787 3.08 -5.94 -25.27
C GLY A 787 3.27 -7.40 -24.92
N LEU A 788 2.84 -7.84 -23.72
CA LEU A 788 2.95 -9.21 -23.25
C LEU A 788 2.00 -10.15 -24.00
N GLN A 789 0.78 -9.72 -24.24
CA GLN A 789 -0.21 -10.46 -25.05
C GLN A 789 0.27 -10.63 -26.50
N LEU A 790 0.94 -9.65 -27.11
CA LEU A 790 1.55 -9.79 -28.43
C LEU A 790 2.65 -10.85 -28.45
N ILE A 791 3.50 -10.90 -27.41
CA ILE A 791 4.53 -11.93 -27.27
C ILE A 791 3.87 -13.32 -27.14
N ASN A 792 2.86 -13.47 -26.28
CA ASN A 792 2.15 -14.72 -26.11
C ASN A 792 1.46 -15.17 -27.38
N LYS A 793 0.88 -14.25 -28.16
CA LYS A 793 0.28 -14.53 -29.47
C LYS A 793 1.32 -15.11 -30.44
N GLU A 794 2.50 -14.52 -30.51
CA GLU A 794 3.58 -15.01 -31.39
C GLU A 794 4.06 -16.40 -30.94
N VAL A 795 4.21 -16.61 -29.63
CA VAL A 795 4.60 -17.93 -29.09
C VAL A 795 3.54 -18.99 -29.40
N ILE A 796 2.27 -18.70 -29.23
CA ILE A 796 1.18 -19.62 -29.55
C ILE A 796 1.13 -19.92 -31.06
N ALA A 797 1.27 -18.91 -31.92
CA ALA A 797 1.35 -19.13 -33.35
C ALA A 797 2.53 -20.05 -33.73
N ARG A 798 3.68 -19.87 -33.09
CA ARG A 798 4.83 -20.77 -33.24
C ARG A 798 4.54 -22.19 -32.76
N TYR A 799 3.81 -22.33 -31.63
CA TYR A 799 3.43 -23.63 -31.11
C TYR A 799 2.46 -24.37 -32.03
N ILE A 800 1.49 -23.67 -32.65
CA ILE A 800 0.62 -24.28 -33.67
C ILE A 800 1.43 -24.75 -34.87
N ARG A 801 2.40 -23.96 -35.38
CA ARG A 801 3.29 -24.41 -36.47
C ARG A 801 4.08 -25.64 -36.06
N GLN A 802 4.55 -25.71 -34.85
CA GLN A 802 5.29 -26.86 -34.32
C GLN A 802 4.41 -28.11 -34.20
N LEU A 803 3.18 -27.96 -33.71
CA LEU A 803 2.18 -29.02 -33.68
C LEU A 803 1.91 -29.58 -35.07
N VAL A 804 1.65 -28.72 -36.05
CA VAL A 804 1.41 -29.12 -37.44
C VAL A 804 2.67 -29.82 -38.03
N THR A 805 3.85 -29.37 -37.70
CA THR A 805 5.11 -30.01 -38.18
C THR A 805 5.28 -31.42 -37.61
N ILE A 806 4.88 -31.64 -36.34
CA ILE A 806 4.89 -32.98 -35.73
C ILE A 806 3.91 -33.89 -36.47
N ASP A 807 2.69 -33.38 -36.67
CA ASP A 807 1.62 -34.18 -37.32
C ASP A 807 1.91 -34.49 -38.79
N MET A 808 2.61 -33.59 -39.50
CA MET A 808 3.10 -33.88 -40.86
C MET A 808 4.01 -35.12 -40.94
N ARG A 809 4.75 -35.43 -39.88
CA ARG A 809 5.62 -36.62 -39.85
C ARG A 809 4.85 -37.90 -39.63
N GLN A 810 3.64 -37.78 -39.06
CA GLN A 810 2.78 -38.90 -38.74
C GLN A 810 1.60 -39.06 -39.73
N ALA A 811 1.41 -38.09 -40.61
CA ALA A 811 0.35 -38.13 -41.64
C ALA A 811 0.62 -39.23 -42.68
N PRO A 812 -0.45 -39.86 -43.23
CA PRO A 812 -1.84 -39.60 -42.94
C PRO A 812 -2.33 -40.20 -41.61
N PHE A 813 -3.27 -39.52 -40.94
CA PHE A 813 -3.96 -40.04 -39.76
C PHE A 813 -5.41 -39.56 -39.77
N THR A 814 -6.27 -40.21 -38.97
CA THR A 814 -7.70 -39.87 -38.92
C THR A 814 -8.03 -39.30 -37.57
N ILE A 815 -8.56 -38.06 -37.52
CA ILE A 815 -9.05 -37.44 -36.27
C ILE A 815 -10.48 -37.97 -36.06
N LEU A 816 -10.67 -38.66 -34.95
CA LEU A 816 -11.98 -39.23 -34.54
C LEU A 816 -12.78 -38.22 -33.70
N GLY A 817 -12.11 -37.30 -33.04
CA GLY A 817 -12.78 -36.28 -32.25
C GLY A 817 -11.79 -35.24 -31.67
N LEU A 818 -12.35 -34.05 -31.39
CA LEU A 818 -11.65 -32.93 -30.76
C LEU A 818 -12.47 -32.45 -29.58
N GLU A 819 -11.81 -32.09 -28.45
CA GLU A 819 -12.45 -31.64 -27.20
C GLU A 819 -13.64 -32.54 -26.79
N LEU A 820 -13.40 -33.87 -26.82
CA LEU A 820 -14.44 -34.87 -26.57
C LEU A 820 -14.66 -35.08 -25.08
N VAL A 821 -15.94 -35.06 -24.67
CA VAL A 821 -16.35 -35.50 -23.34
C VAL A 821 -16.45 -37.02 -23.33
N VAL A 822 -15.66 -37.67 -22.49
CA VAL A 822 -15.73 -39.12 -22.28
C VAL A 822 -16.04 -39.46 -20.83
N LYS A 823 -16.89 -40.48 -20.62
CA LYS A 823 -17.25 -40.94 -19.28
C LYS A 823 -17.56 -42.42 -19.25
N THR A 824 -17.41 -43.02 -18.11
CA THR A 824 -17.84 -44.40 -17.80
C THR A 824 -18.30 -44.46 -16.36
N ASP A 825 -19.19 -45.41 -16.06
CA ASP A 825 -19.64 -45.65 -14.69
C ASP A 825 -18.78 -46.76 -14.09
N VAL A 826 -18.29 -46.51 -12.86
CA VAL A 826 -17.47 -47.45 -12.11
C VAL A 826 -18.16 -47.78 -10.79
N GLU A 827 -18.32 -49.08 -10.55
CA GLU A 827 -18.84 -49.59 -9.27
C GLU A 827 -17.68 -49.76 -8.29
N VAL A 828 -17.82 -49.15 -7.13
CA VAL A 828 -16.82 -49.19 -6.06
C VAL A 828 -17.48 -49.55 -4.73
N GLU A 829 -16.92 -50.53 -4.06
CA GLU A 829 -17.31 -50.88 -2.69
C GLU A 829 -16.63 -49.91 -1.70
N THR A 830 -17.43 -49.25 -0.91
CA THR A 830 -16.94 -48.21 0.02
C THR A 830 -17.47 -48.45 1.42
N SER A 831 -16.92 -47.77 2.44
CA SER A 831 -17.40 -47.86 3.82
C SER A 831 -18.85 -47.38 4.03
N ILE A 832 -19.42 -46.65 3.05
CA ILE A 832 -20.81 -46.17 3.05
C ILE A 832 -21.73 -46.96 2.12
N GLY A 833 -21.26 -48.11 1.57
CA GLY A 833 -21.99 -48.99 0.66
C GLY A 833 -21.42 -49.00 -0.77
N ASN A 834 -22.06 -49.78 -1.63
CA ASN A 834 -21.69 -49.86 -3.05
C ASN A 834 -22.14 -48.57 -3.75
N LEU A 835 -21.21 -47.87 -4.37
CA LEU A 835 -21.47 -46.65 -5.14
C LEU A 835 -21.20 -46.88 -6.63
N SER A 836 -22.14 -46.44 -7.48
CA SER A 836 -21.92 -46.31 -8.92
C SER A 836 -21.59 -44.85 -9.20
N LEU A 837 -20.39 -44.57 -9.66
CA LEU A 837 -19.86 -43.22 -9.85
C LEU A 837 -19.44 -43.01 -11.31
N SER A 838 -19.86 -41.91 -11.90
CA SER A 838 -19.45 -41.53 -13.25
C SER A 838 -18.07 -40.90 -13.22
N ILE A 839 -17.13 -41.46 -13.99
CA ILE A 839 -15.73 -40.96 -14.07
C ILE A 839 -15.43 -40.61 -15.51
N GLY A 840 -14.73 -39.49 -15.74
CA GLY A 840 -14.37 -39.08 -17.09
C GLY A 840 -13.80 -37.67 -17.15
N GLY A 841 -13.86 -37.08 -18.33
CA GLY A 841 -13.36 -35.72 -18.57
C GLY A 841 -13.29 -35.37 -20.03
N PHE A 842 -12.40 -34.49 -20.40
CA PHE A 842 -12.24 -34.01 -21.77
C PHE A 842 -10.97 -34.56 -22.38
N ILE A 843 -11.04 -35.04 -23.61
CA ILE A 843 -9.91 -35.46 -24.43
C ILE A 843 -9.65 -34.35 -25.44
N ASP A 844 -8.45 -33.80 -25.49
CA ASP A 844 -8.09 -32.75 -26.44
C ASP A 844 -8.20 -33.23 -27.90
N ARG A 845 -7.58 -34.38 -28.19
CA ARG A 845 -7.66 -35.03 -29.50
C ARG A 845 -7.68 -36.55 -29.41
N LEU A 846 -8.62 -37.13 -30.13
CA LEU A 846 -8.68 -38.56 -30.35
C LEU A 846 -8.37 -38.80 -31.82
N ASP A 847 -7.36 -39.61 -32.14
CA ASP A 847 -6.96 -39.94 -33.50
C ASP A 847 -6.65 -41.42 -33.69
N ALA A 848 -6.69 -41.87 -34.94
CA ALA A 848 -6.30 -43.21 -35.36
C ALA A 848 -5.10 -43.13 -36.31
N VAL A 849 -4.09 -43.93 -36.04
CA VAL A 849 -2.85 -44.04 -36.83
C VAL A 849 -2.60 -45.50 -37.22
N ALA A 850 -1.88 -45.70 -38.32
CA ALA A 850 -1.45 -47.08 -38.71
C ALA A 850 -0.55 -47.70 -37.66
N ALA A 851 -0.75 -48.95 -37.29
CA ALA A 851 -0.06 -49.64 -36.18
C ALA A 851 1.44 -49.76 -36.35
N ASN A 852 2.00 -49.67 -37.56
CA ASN A 852 3.43 -49.87 -37.87
C ASN A 852 4.10 -48.73 -38.62
N GLY A 853 3.61 -47.47 -38.51
CA GLY A 853 4.36 -46.29 -38.96
C GLY A 853 4.73 -46.13 -40.43
N HIS A 854 4.40 -47.07 -41.31
CA HIS A 854 4.60 -47.01 -42.76
C HIS A 854 3.33 -47.46 -43.50
N ALA A 855 2.69 -46.53 -44.20
CA ALA A 855 1.59 -46.81 -45.11
C ALA A 855 2.08 -47.53 -46.35
N ASN A 856 2.11 -48.87 -46.37
CA ASN A 856 2.09 -49.66 -47.56
C ASN A 856 0.84 -50.56 -47.53
N GLY A 857 0.00 -50.35 -48.47
CA GLY A 857 -1.36 -50.77 -48.59
C GLY A 857 -1.69 -52.21 -48.21
N ASN A 858 -2.83 -52.40 -47.69
CA ASN A 858 -3.72 -53.53 -47.35
C ASN A 858 -3.75 -53.88 -45.85
N ASN A 859 -4.88 -53.59 -45.18
CA ASN A 859 -5.35 -54.04 -43.85
C ASN A 859 -4.31 -54.01 -42.73
N LEU A 860 -3.82 -52.85 -42.41
CA LEU A 860 -3.07 -52.61 -41.18
C LEU A 860 -4.06 -52.33 -40.05
N ALA A 861 -3.91 -53.03 -38.90
CA ALA A 861 -4.58 -52.74 -37.69
C ALA A 861 -4.34 -51.24 -37.32
N GLU A 862 -5.38 -50.48 -37.16
CA GLU A 862 -5.30 -49.10 -36.70
C GLU A 862 -5.06 -49.07 -35.18
N ARG A 863 -4.34 -48.11 -34.71
CA ARG A 863 -4.17 -47.86 -33.29
C ARG A 863 -4.81 -46.52 -32.96
N ILE A 864 -5.70 -46.48 -32.01
CA ILE A 864 -6.31 -45.26 -31.52
C ILE A 864 -5.37 -44.62 -30.48
N ARG A 865 -5.19 -43.29 -30.58
CA ARG A 865 -4.43 -42.55 -29.61
C ARG A 865 -5.28 -41.51 -28.92
N VAL A 866 -5.19 -41.46 -27.61
CA VAL A 866 -5.72 -40.40 -26.78
C VAL A 866 -4.59 -39.39 -26.55
N ILE A 867 -4.68 -38.24 -27.18
CA ILE A 867 -3.66 -37.19 -27.13
C ILE A 867 -4.14 -36.05 -26.23
N ASP A 868 -3.30 -35.73 -25.29
CA ASP A 868 -3.44 -34.55 -24.39
C ASP A 868 -2.28 -33.61 -24.64
N TYR A 869 -2.56 -32.31 -24.85
CA TYR A 869 -1.58 -31.29 -25.17
C TYR A 869 -0.99 -30.68 -23.92
N LYS A 870 0.34 -30.48 -23.89
CA LYS A 870 1.03 -29.81 -22.80
C LYS A 870 1.94 -28.71 -23.35
N THR A 871 1.63 -27.47 -22.96
CA THR A 871 2.39 -26.26 -23.35
C THR A 871 3.58 -25.97 -22.45
N GLY A 872 3.64 -26.61 -21.27
CA GLY A 872 4.70 -26.46 -20.29
C GLY A 872 6.00 -27.19 -20.67
N ARG A 873 7.08 -26.90 -19.91
CA ARG A 873 8.37 -27.55 -20.06
C ARG A 873 8.33 -28.98 -19.50
N ILE A 874 8.92 -29.94 -20.18
CA ILE A 874 8.97 -31.32 -19.68
C ILE A 874 9.84 -31.41 -18.43
N SER A 875 9.29 -31.99 -17.37
CA SER A 875 10.04 -32.54 -16.23
C SER A 875 9.48 -33.92 -15.82
N THR A 876 8.80 -34.62 -16.72
CA THR A 876 8.22 -35.91 -16.39
C THR A 876 9.30 -36.98 -16.22
N THR A 877 9.34 -37.57 -15.05
CA THR A 877 10.04 -38.83 -14.83
C THR A 877 9.09 -39.94 -15.28
N ARG A 878 9.56 -40.85 -16.10
CA ARG A 878 8.78 -42.01 -16.57
C ARG A 878 8.54 -42.94 -15.38
N PRO A 879 7.27 -43.21 -15.00
CA PRO A 879 6.98 -44.18 -13.97
C PRO A 879 7.58 -45.55 -14.37
N ARG A 880 8.15 -46.26 -13.42
CA ARG A 880 8.71 -47.63 -13.66
C ARG A 880 7.60 -48.68 -13.52
N GLU A 881 6.70 -48.41 -12.58
CA GLU A 881 5.58 -49.31 -12.26
C GLU A 881 4.30 -48.51 -12.18
N LEU A 882 3.17 -49.19 -12.39
CA LEU A 882 1.88 -48.53 -12.35
C LEU A 882 1.52 -47.99 -10.99
N SER A 883 2.01 -48.56 -9.91
CA SER A 883 1.83 -48.09 -8.54
C SER A 883 2.34 -46.65 -8.34
N GLU A 884 3.41 -46.25 -9.06
CA GLU A 884 3.95 -44.87 -8.99
C GLU A 884 3.00 -43.81 -9.56
N VAL A 885 2.04 -44.19 -10.39
CA VAL A 885 1.03 -43.27 -10.94
C VAL A 885 0.04 -42.80 -9.87
N PHE A 886 -0.21 -43.64 -8.86
CA PHE A 886 -1.11 -43.38 -7.74
C PHE A 886 -0.39 -42.93 -6.45
N ASP A 887 0.96 -42.86 -6.49
CA ASP A 887 1.75 -42.48 -5.32
C ASP A 887 1.80 -40.95 -5.17
N PRO A 888 1.28 -40.39 -4.02
CA PRO A 888 1.34 -38.97 -3.74
C PRO A 888 2.75 -38.36 -3.80
N SER A 889 3.80 -39.13 -3.45
CA SER A 889 5.18 -38.66 -3.43
C SER A 889 5.74 -38.43 -4.86
N MET A 890 5.14 -39.09 -5.87
CA MET A 890 5.56 -39.00 -7.27
C MET A 890 4.88 -37.89 -8.07
N LEU A 891 3.90 -37.20 -7.52
CA LEU A 891 3.18 -36.14 -8.21
C LEU A 891 4.08 -34.95 -8.61
N ASN A 892 5.18 -34.71 -7.88
CA ASN A 892 6.19 -33.70 -8.25
C ASN A 892 6.95 -34.05 -9.54
N LYS A 893 6.79 -35.29 -10.01
CA LYS A 893 7.35 -35.80 -11.27
C LYS A 893 6.28 -35.89 -12.37
N HIS A 894 5.16 -35.25 -12.16
CA HIS A 894 4.04 -35.20 -13.10
C HIS A 894 3.42 -36.55 -13.46
N THR A 895 3.31 -37.46 -12.50
CA THR A 895 2.60 -38.71 -12.66
C THR A 895 1.08 -38.55 -12.81
N ASP A 896 0.56 -37.40 -12.40
CA ASP A 896 -0.82 -36.96 -12.62
C ASP A 896 -1.23 -36.95 -14.09
N TYR A 897 -0.33 -36.66 -15.01
CA TYR A 897 -0.58 -36.72 -16.45
C TYR A 897 -0.78 -38.14 -16.93
N TYR A 898 -0.06 -39.11 -16.35
CA TYR A 898 -0.28 -40.53 -16.66
C TYR A 898 -1.62 -41.01 -16.20
N LEU A 899 -2.04 -40.65 -14.98
CA LEU A 899 -3.37 -40.99 -14.47
C LEU A 899 -4.48 -40.51 -15.43
N GLN A 900 -4.39 -39.27 -15.90
CA GLN A 900 -5.35 -38.66 -16.82
C GLN A 900 -5.39 -39.38 -18.15
N SER A 901 -4.26 -39.54 -18.85
CA SER A 901 -4.20 -40.12 -20.20
C SER A 901 -4.53 -41.61 -20.20
N MET A 902 -4.10 -42.37 -19.18
CA MET A 902 -4.42 -43.79 -19.05
C MET A 902 -5.92 -43.98 -18.77
N LEU A 903 -6.52 -43.21 -17.87
CA LEU A 903 -7.95 -43.26 -17.57
C LEU A 903 -8.79 -43.04 -18.85
N TYR A 904 -8.47 -42.00 -19.60
CA TYR A 904 -9.18 -41.71 -20.85
C TYR A 904 -8.99 -42.79 -21.88
N SER A 905 -7.79 -43.38 -21.96
CA SER A 905 -7.54 -44.49 -22.87
C SER A 905 -8.37 -45.72 -22.53
N ILE A 906 -8.54 -46.03 -21.23
CA ILE A 906 -9.42 -47.16 -20.79
C ILE A 906 -10.87 -46.84 -21.14
N ILE A 907 -11.35 -45.62 -20.93
CA ILE A 907 -12.72 -45.24 -21.27
C ILE A 907 -12.97 -45.40 -22.78
N VAL A 908 -12.06 -44.91 -23.62
CA VAL A 908 -12.17 -45.03 -25.10
C VAL A 908 -12.09 -46.48 -25.53
N ARG A 909 -11.26 -47.29 -24.90
CA ARG A 909 -11.10 -48.71 -25.23
C ARG A 909 -12.40 -49.49 -25.16
N HIS A 910 -13.25 -49.19 -24.17
CA HIS A 910 -14.54 -49.83 -23.97
C HIS A 910 -15.71 -49.08 -24.60
N ASN A 911 -15.51 -47.90 -25.15
CA ASN A 911 -16.58 -47.14 -25.79
C ASN A 911 -16.82 -47.56 -27.22
N ARG A 912 -17.87 -48.35 -27.45
CA ARG A 912 -18.23 -48.89 -28.78
C ARG A 912 -18.58 -47.82 -29.83
N ASN A 913 -18.96 -46.61 -29.41
CA ASN A 913 -19.23 -45.51 -30.33
C ASN A 913 -17.93 -44.86 -30.84
N LEU A 914 -16.92 -44.76 -30.01
CA LEU A 914 -15.62 -44.17 -30.35
C LEU A 914 -14.62 -45.20 -30.88
N ASN A 915 -14.78 -46.47 -30.49
CA ASN A 915 -13.91 -47.59 -30.88
C ASN A 915 -14.78 -48.81 -31.29
N PRO A 916 -15.53 -48.70 -32.38
CA PRO A 916 -16.42 -49.80 -32.80
C PRO A 916 -15.68 -51.08 -33.20
N ALA A 917 -14.48 -50.94 -33.73
CA ALA A 917 -13.65 -52.09 -34.17
C ALA A 917 -12.81 -52.73 -33.04
N GLN A 918 -12.93 -52.18 -31.80
CA GLN A 918 -12.15 -52.63 -30.66
C GLN A 918 -10.62 -52.62 -30.91
N GLU A 919 -10.17 -51.57 -31.63
CA GLU A 919 -8.75 -51.34 -31.86
C GLU A 919 -7.96 -51.07 -30.58
N PRO A 920 -6.66 -51.36 -30.52
CA PRO A 920 -5.79 -51.02 -29.39
C PRO A 920 -5.80 -49.50 -29.14
N VAL A 921 -5.90 -49.07 -27.87
CA VAL A 921 -5.87 -47.64 -27.47
C VAL A 921 -4.59 -47.37 -26.70
N SER A 922 -3.88 -46.33 -27.09
CA SER A 922 -2.64 -45.88 -26.45
C SER A 922 -2.78 -44.46 -25.87
N PRO A 923 -2.32 -44.25 -24.64
CA PRO A 923 -2.25 -42.91 -24.05
C PRO A 923 -1.08 -42.11 -24.64
N GLY A 924 -1.30 -40.83 -24.90
CA GLY A 924 -0.27 -39.94 -25.43
C GLY A 924 -0.26 -38.58 -24.77
N LEU A 925 0.93 -38.01 -24.55
CA LEU A 925 1.18 -36.68 -24.10
C LEU A 925 2.02 -35.93 -25.13
N LEU A 926 1.46 -34.88 -25.71
CA LEU A 926 2.17 -34.08 -26.69
C LEU A 926 2.71 -32.81 -26.08
N PHE A 927 4.01 -32.82 -25.73
CA PHE A 927 4.73 -31.67 -25.21
C PHE A 927 5.24 -30.81 -26.35
N ILE A 928 4.59 -29.67 -26.58
CA ILE A 928 4.87 -28.79 -27.72
C ILE A 928 6.30 -28.24 -27.71
N GLN A 929 6.85 -27.87 -26.55
CA GLN A 929 8.18 -27.26 -26.45
C GLN A 929 9.32 -28.22 -26.88
N ASN A 930 9.13 -29.51 -26.73
CA ASN A 930 10.17 -30.53 -26.98
C ASN A 930 10.01 -31.33 -28.26
N ALA A 931 9.03 -30.99 -29.04
CA ALA A 931 8.66 -31.73 -30.26
C ALA A 931 9.60 -31.50 -31.47
N GLY A 932 10.76 -30.86 -31.25
CA GLY A 932 11.76 -30.61 -32.28
C GLY A 932 12.63 -31.84 -32.64
N ALA A 933 12.58 -32.91 -31.84
CA ALA A 933 13.37 -34.13 -32.12
C ALA A 933 12.76 -34.90 -33.30
N GLU A 934 13.60 -35.41 -34.20
CA GLU A 934 13.13 -36.10 -35.42
C GLU A 934 12.32 -37.37 -35.09
N ASP A 935 12.61 -38.05 -33.96
CA ASP A 935 11.96 -39.31 -33.54
C ASP A 935 10.94 -39.11 -32.39
N TYR A 936 10.32 -37.95 -32.30
CA TYR A 936 9.37 -37.71 -31.23
C TYR A 936 8.04 -38.45 -31.42
N ASP A 937 7.77 -39.43 -30.50
CA ASP A 937 6.46 -40.08 -30.37
C ASP A 937 5.75 -39.63 -29.09
N PRO A 938 4.54 -39.07 -29.17
CA PRO A 938 3.78 -38.64 -28.00
C PRO A 938 3.26 -39.78 -27.10
N THR A 939 3.34 -41.03 -27.56
CA THR A 939 2.89 -42.20 -26.80
C THR A 939 3.61 -42.31 -25.47
N LEU A 940 2.90 -42.49 -24.38
CA LEU A 940 3.49 -42.66 -23.05
C LEU A 940 4.34 -43.89 -22.93
N LYS A 941 5.35 -43.84 -22.05
CA LYS A 941 6.24 -44.92 -21.73
C LYS A 941 6.14 -45.31 -20.26
N MET A 942 6.03 -46.62 -20.00
CA MET A 942 6.24 -47.18 -18.67
C MET A 942 7.69 -47.68 -18.57
N GLY A 943 8.52 -47.07 -17.77
CA GLY A 943 9.94 -47.27 -17.78
C GLY A 943 10.57 -46.96 -19.14
N LYS A 944 10.97 -48.02 -19.88
CA LYS A 944 11.56 -47.92 -21.22
C LYS A 944 10.60 -48.32 -22.35
N GLU A 945 9.49 -48.98 -22.03
CA GLU A 945 8.55 -49.54 -22.98
C GLU A 945 7.42 -48.58 -23.34
N LEU A 946 7.09 -48.51 -24.61
CA LEU A 946 5.92 -47.73 -25.09
C LEU A 946 4.60 -48.43 -24.71
N ILE A 947 3.64 -47.66 -24.19
CA ILE A 947 2.29 -48.16 -23.92
C ILE A 947 1.52 -48.15 -25.24
N SER A 948 1.77 -49.18 -26.09
CA SER A 948 1.11 -49.30 -27.38
C SER A 948 -0.37 -49.73 -27.25
N SER A 949 -0.74 -50.41 -26.18
CA SER A 949 -2.12 -50.71 -25.80
C SER A 949 -2.27 -50.56 -24.29
N ILE A 950 -3.37 -49.92 -23.89
CA ILE A 950 -3.72 -49.76 -22.48
C ILE A 950 -4.16 -51.08 -21.84
N ASP A 951 -4.55 -52.07 -22.64
CA ASP A 951 -5.08 -53.38 -22.18
C ASP A 951 -4.11 -54.06 -21.18
N VAL A 952 -2.80 -53.88 -21.37
CA VAL A 952 -1.77 -54.47 -20.50
C VAL A 952 -1.83 -53.96 -19.06
N TYR A 953 -2.29 -52.74 -18.88
CA TYR A 953 -2.28 -52.05 -17.59
C TYR A 953 -3.68 -51.87 -16.98
N GLU A 954 -4.73 -52.17 -17.74
CA GLU A 954 -6.12 -51.85 -17.39
C GLU A 954 -6.57 -52.49 -16.08
N GLU A 955 -6.35 -53.78 -15.88
CA GLU A 955 -6.84 -54.50 -14.69
C GLU A 955 -6.19 -53.91 -13.39
N GLU A 956 -4.88 -53.72 -13.39
CA GLU A 956 -4.20 -53.17 -12.24
C GLU A 956 -4.50 -51.67 -12.05
N PHE A 957 -4.65 -50.91 -13.15
CA PHE A 957 -5.09 -49.49 -13.08
C PHE A 957 -6.46 -49.33 -12.44
N MET A 958 -7.43 -50.12 -12.91
CA MET A 958 -8.80 -50.10 -12.39
C MET A 958 -8.87 -50.53 -10.93
N LYS A 959 -8.04 -51.47 -10.52
CA LYS A 959 -7.91 -51.89 -9.13
C LYS A 959 -7.39 -50.74 -8.24
N GLN A 960 -6.29 -50.07 -8.64
CA GLN A 960 -5.72 -48.95 -7.92
C GLN A 960 -6.70 -47.76 -7.88
N LEU A 961 -7.38 -47.46 -8.99
CA LEU A 961 -8.42 -46.43 -9.08
C LEU A 961 -9.57 -46.69 -8.11
N LYS A 962 -10.08 -47.93 -8.03
CA LYS A 962 -11.12 -48.29 -7.08
C LYS A 962 -10.67 -48.11 -5.63
N VAL A 963 -9.44 -48.48 -5.33
CA VAL A 963 -8.87 -48.27 -3.97
C VAL A 963 -8.79 -46.78 -3.66
N LEU A 964 -8.33 -45.97 -4.60
CA LEU A 964 -8.26 -44.49 -4.40
C LEU A 964 -9.65 -43.89 -4.14
N ILE A 965 -10.67 -44.32 -4.91
CA ILE A 965 -12.04 -43.85 -4.72
C ILE A 965 -12.61 -44.34 -3.39
N ALA A 966 -12.36 -45.62 -3.04
CA ALA A 966 -12.78 -46.14 -1.74
C ALA A 966 -12.19 -45.32 -0.57
N ASN A 967 -10.93 -44.93 -0.66
CA ASN A 967 -10.28 -44.05 0.36
C ASN A 967 -10.93 -42.66 0.45
N ILE A 968 -11.35 -42.08 -0.68
CA ILE A 968 -12.04 -40.77 -0.69
C ILE A 968 -13.36 -40.89 0.09
N PHE A 969 -14.10 -41.99 -0.06
CA PHE A 969 -15.40 -42.24 0.60
C PHE A 969 -15.28 -43.03 1.92
N ASP A 970 -14.08 -43.28 2.43
CA ASP A 970 -13.90 -43.95 3.70
C ASP A 970 -14.17 -43.00 4.87
N LYS A 971 -15.27 -43.23 5.59
CA LYS A 971 -15.70 -42.40 6.74
C LYS A 971 -14.75 -42.45 7.94
N ASP A 972 -13.95 -43.53 8.05
CA ASP A 972 -13.08 -43.77 9.20
C ASP A 972 -11.69 -43.16 9.01
N GLN A 973 -11.40 -42.64 7.81
CA GLN A 973 -10.14 -41.91 7.50
C GLN A 973 -10.43 -40.42 7.38
N PRO A 974 -9.82 -39.56 8.21
CA PRO A 974 -9.97 -38.10 8.10
C PRO A 974 -9.22 -37.55 6.89
N PHE A 975 -9.60 -36.33 6.44
CA PHE A 975 -8.82 -35.57 5.46
C PHE A 975 -7.53 -35.05 6.11
N ARG A 976 -6.40 -35.56 5.65
CA ARG A 976 -5.07 -35.23 6.20
C ARG A 976 -4.40 -34.12 5.39
N PRO A 977 -3.57 -33.28 6.02
CA PRO A 977 -2.70 -32.38 5.27
C PRO A 977 -1.59 -33.17 4.57
N THR A 978 -1.02 -32.60 3.52
CA THR A 978 0.17 -33.15 2.88
C THR A 978 1.40 -33.02 3.77
N ASP A 979 2.32 -34.00 3.71
CA ASP A 979 3.60 -33.93 4.38
C ASP A 979 4.63 -33.05 3.62
N ASP A 980 4.35 -32.76 2.36
CA ASP A 980 5.21 -31.93 1.49
C ASP A 980 4.90 -30.44 1.69
N LYS A 981 5.76 -29.77 2.47
CA LYS A 981 5.60 -28.33 2.78
C LYS A 981 5.74 -27.41 1.57
N HIS A 982 6.51 -27.81 0.54
CA HIS A 982 6.63 -27.00 -0.66
C HIS A 982 5.31 -26.84 -1.40
N ARG A 983 4.42 -27.83 -1.29
CA ARG A 983 3.07 -27.73 -1.86
C ARG A 983 2.19 -26.70 -1.13
N CYS A 984 2.49 -26.45 0.16
CA CYS A 984 1.75 -25.47 0.95
C CYS A 984 2.13 -24.04 0.60
N GLU A 985 3.35 -23.78 0.11
CA GLU A 985 3.82 -22.45 -0.28
C GLU A 985 2.94 -21.80 -1.36
N TYR A 986 2.41 -22.61 -2.26
CA TYR A 986 1.55 -22.15 -3.37
C TYR A 986 0.10 -22.61 -3.23
N CYS A 987 -0.29 -23.07 -2.06
CA CYS A 987 -1.65 -23.55 -1.84
C CYS A 987 -2.59 -22.39 -1.51
N PRO A 988 -3.66 -22.16 -2.28
CA PRO A 988 -4.60 -21.05 -2.01
C PRO A 988 -5.31 -21.17 -0.66
N TYR A 989 -5.31 -22.35 -0.06
CA TYR A 989 -5.91 -22.61 1.25
C TYR A 989 -4.88 -22.69 2.40
N ALA A 990 -3.62 -22.27 2.17
CA ALA A 990 -2.57 -22.31 3.19
C ALA A 990 -2.95 -21.57 4.47
N ALA A 991 -3.56 -20.39 4.34
CA ALA A 991 -4.05 -19.60 5.46
C ALA A 991 -5.12 -20.33 6.30
N LEU A 992 -5.99 -21.14 5.68
CA LEU A 992 -7.00 -21.95 6.38
C LEU A 992 -6.39 -23.16 7.06
N CYS A 993 -5.34 -23.71 6.48
CA CYS A 993 -4.56 -24.78 7.10
C CYS A 993 -3.69 -24.30 8.25
N LYS A 994 -3.48 -22.98 8.43
CA LYS A 994 -2.51 -22.38 9.36
C LYS A 994 -1.08 -22.92 9.11
N SER A 995 -0.76 -23.19 7.85
CA SER A 995 0.57 -23.65 7.40
C SER A 995 1.56 -22.52 7.32
#